data_a02269ea5c30f87b8c4029743a2e8cd6
#
_entry.id   a02269ea5c30f87b8c4029743a2e8cd6
#
_cell.length_a   1.000
_cell.length_b   1.000
_cell.length_c   1.000
_cell.angle_alpha   90.00
_cell.angle_beta   90.00
_cell.angle_gamma   90.00
#
_symmetry.space_group_name_H-M   'P 1'
#
loop_
_entity.id
_entity.type
_entity.pdbx_description
1 polymer ?
#
loop_
_entity_poly.entity_id
_entity_poly.type
_entity_poly.pdbx_seq_one_letter_code
_entity_poly.pdbx_strand_id
1 'polypeptide(L)'
;MTSHLSLSARTLPITLALTACLAGCGGGSASGAFAPTFPDSDTSRVTALSARLASAPPRQERSLIVGTTAGDARKLFAWDITSRRMLWSVPTTTRAVPVVAGIIVLTDEGSRIVGRSLQSGEEVYSTEPDGQHLVGGDGEGALSAFTLSTGGGEGASSRIVLLEDGDDRWTRTAFQAVGVPAVRAGLVLLPWAHQNVSVLDASTGEETDRLRITDDVVGHAFVSRNDVYVAQAGAFRITPSIASGTKTRAAYFASRPTRELPGHPAFMRDAYSPPPTPDVAASRVRLVWRPAGEGETVSLQDDTLYLLFYKLVFALSPDASSVRWVAQRNSDLAGASVEAGGLLIVEQDGSVALLGAADGRPVFSAQLGVRPAVAFSAGDPALSGAPEGEAMPLRDQLLAAAENTDSRLAPARVLAVQLLAALPEPEVTTNLTEICAGGRVPPLVQRAACTALGERTVGGDQLLRALERHASVLEGTSAPPTAALARAAVRMEERRAVPLLLAHLQDPQTPVEELAGIVDALKQLGDRSAAGPLEDFLRLYHAEPPNDALGAALGNAADALVALVGPVAADTLHEIEDDLLGMPAARGRAHAALEALAAGGEAAQAADRAGQDAQHTGANPTANGPVDTRPAQLTVADLERALSDVRPSLVACLRSDSGRPRSARIIVVSDGDGNITQVTSSDAEACVAPIIRAKHLPAVRRGTRQQLTYTLRL
;
A
#
# COMPACT_ATOMS: atom_id res chain seq x y z
N MET A 1 33.93 -4.38 51.36
CA MET A 1 33.74 -5.68 52.05
C MET A 1 33.36 -6.69 50.97
N THR A 2 34.35 -7.44 50.57
CA THR A 2 34.40 -8.49 49.56
C THR A 2 33.95 -9.81 50.16
N SER A 3 33.09 -10.56 49.48
CA SER A 3 32.89 -11.97 49.77
C SER A 3 32.72 -12.75 48.44
N HIS A 4 33.78 -13.46 48.11
CA HIS A 4 33.81 -14.53 47.11
C HIS A 4 33.03 -15.75 47.58
N LEU A 5 32.25 -16.37 46.73
CA LEU A 5 31.82 -17.76 46.90
C LEU A 5 32.04 -18.55 45.60
N SER A 6 32.84 -19.58 45.75
CA SER A 6 33.33 -20.49 44.75
C SER A 6 32.29 -21.50 44.33
N LEU A 7 32.18 -21.76 43.01
CA LEU A 7 31.45 -22.91 42.42
C LEU A 7 32.35 -24.17 42.47
N SER A 8 31.88 -25.24 43.10
CA SER A 8 32.41 -26.56 42.93
C SER A 8 31.54 -27.38 41.98
N ALA A 9 32.13 -27.83 40.88
CA ALA A 9 31.55 -28.76 39.93
C ALA A 9 31.47 -30.18 40.53
N ARG A 10 30.33 -30.80 40.49
CA ARG A 10 30.14 -32.27 40.67
C ARG A 10 29.59 -32.89 39.41
N THR A 11 30.42 -33.64 38.74
CA THR A 11 30.07 -34.60 37.68
C THR A 11 29.42 -35.81 38.28
N LEU A 12 28.28 -36.24 37.75
CA LEU A 12 27.64 -37.55 37.97
C LEU A 12 27.42 -38.24 36.64
N PRO A 13 27.68 -39.55 36.53
CA PRO A 13 27.56 -40.27 35.29
C PRO A 13 26.09 -40.69 35.03
N ILE A 14 25.62 -40.50 33.80
CA ILE A 14 24.32 -41.01 33.32
C ILE A 14 24.50 -42.45 32.86
N THR A 15 23.91 -43.37 33.60
CA THR A 15 23.79 -44.77 33.20
C THR A 15 22.54 -44.94 32.36
N LEU A 16 22.71 -45.42 31.13
CA LEU A 16 21.65 -45.78 30.20
C LEU A 16 20.94 -47.05 30.71
N ALA A 17 19.64 -46.94 31.01
CA ALA A 17 18.78 -48.13 31.20
C ALA A 17 17.66 -48.10 30.16
N LEU A 18 17.86 -48.88 29.09
CA LEU A 18 16.83 -49.24 28.14
C LEU A 18 15.93 -50.29 28.78
N THR A 19 14.70 -49.93 29.14
CA THR A 19 13.69 -50.93 29.53
C THR A 19 12.46 -50.74 28.68
N ALA A 20 12.23 -51.65 27.76
CA ALA A 20 11.00 -51.77 27.00
C ALA A 20 9.83 -52.12 27.93
N CYS A 21 8.84 -51.24 28.02
CA CYS A 21 7.51 -51.56 28.52
C CYS A 21 6.49 -51.46 27.38
N LEU A 22 6.29 -52.53 26.67
CA LEU A 22 5.07 -52.83 25.95
C LEU A 22 4.03 -53.29 26.97
N ALA A 23 3.13 -52.40 27.36
CA ALA A 23 1.88 -52.76 28.03
C ALA A 23 0.84 -51.70 27.65
N GLY A 24 -0.22 -52.15 26.97
CA GLY A 24 -1.30 -51.34 26.46
C GLY A 24 -2.03 -50.55 27.54
N CYS A 25 -2.20 -49.29 27.25
CA CYS A 25 -3.28 -48.47 27.78
C CYS A 25 -4.11 -48.04 26.59
N GLY A 26 -5.30 -48.61 26.45
CA GLY A 26 -6.35 -48.07 25.62
C GLY A 26 -6.77 -46.69 26.16
N GLY A 27 -5.98 -45.68 25.82
CA GLY A 27 -6.38 -44.31 25.92
C GLY A 27 -7.10 -43.96 24.62
N GLY A 28 -8.38 -43.66 24.67
CA GLY A 28 -9.08 -43.11 23.54
C GLY A 28 -8.27 -41.90 23.03
N SER A 29 -7.70 -42.04 21.85
CA SER A 29 -7.07 -40.94 21.13
C SER A 29 -8.17 -39.89 20.95
N ALA A 30 -8.07 -38.78 21.68
CA ALA A 30 -8.86 -37.61 21.35
C ALA A 30 -8.50 -37.26 19.88
N SER A 31 -9.35 -37.71 18.97
CA SER A 31 -9.21 -37.39 17.56
C SER A 31 -9.38 -35.88 17.44
N GLY A 32 -8.29 -35.17 17.15
CA GLY A 32 -8.36 -33.73 16.85
C GLY A 32 -9.35 -33.50 15.71
N ALA A 33 -9.85 -32.26 15.61
CA ALA A 33 -10.83 -31.86 14.59
C ALA A 33 -10.37 -32.21 13.17
N PHE A 34 -9.05 -32.30 12.95
CA PHE A 34 -8.45 -32.58 11.64
C PHE A 34 -7.68 -33.89 11.67
N ALA A 35 -8.00 -34.78 10.75
CA ALA A 35 -7.28 -36.05 10.62
C ALA A 35 -5.81 -35.80 10.19
N PRO A 36 -4.79 -36.34 10.90
CA PRO A 36 -3.39 -36.07 10.57
C PRO A 36 -3.00 -36.50 9.15
N THR A 37 -3.64 -37.53 8.61
CA THR A 37 -3.33 -38.12 7.30
C THR A 37 -4.40 -37.83 6.25
N PHE A 38 -5.28 -36.84 6.46
CA PHE A 38 -6.30 -36.49 5.47
C PHE A 38 -5.63 -35.93 4.22
N PRO A 39 -5.83 -36.53 3.03
CA PRO A 39 -5.19 -36.06 1.81
C PRO A 39 -5.83 -34.74 1.33
N ASP A 40 -5.03 -33.90 0.69
CA ASP A 40 -5.55 -32.72 0.00
C ASP A 40 -6.54 -33.16 -1.09
N SER A 41 -7.64 -32.43 -1.24
CA SER A 41 -8.66 -32.73 -2.24
C SER A 41 -8.13 -32.48 -3.65
N ASP A 42 -8.31 -33.45 -4.53
CA ASP A 42 -7.99 -33.34 -5.95
C ASP A 42 -8.97 -32.43 -6.70
N THR A 43 -8.70 -32.15 -7.97
CA THR A 43 -9.52 -31.28 -8.80
C THR A 43 -10.97 -31.77 -8.90
N SER A 44 -11.21 -33.07 -8.91
CA SER A 44 -12.58 -33.62 -9.05
C SER A 44 -13.42 -33.37 -7.79
N ARG A 45 -12.81 -33.55 -6.61
CA ARG A 45 -13.45 -33.27 -5.31
C ARG A 45 -13.72 -31.78 -5.15
N VAL A 46 -12.75 -30.92 -5.49
CA VAL A 46 -12.94 -29.46 -5.42
C VAL A 46 -13.99 -28.99 -6.45
N THR A 47 -14.09 -29.63 -7.60
CA THR A 47 -15.17 -29.34 -8.56
C THR A 47 -16.54 -29.68 -7.96
N ALA A 48 -16.69 -30.85 -7.32
CA ALA A 48 -17.92 -31.23 -6.67
C ALA A 48 -18.26 -30.28 -5.49
N LEU A 49 -17.27 -29.92 -4.68
CA LEU A 49 -17.41 -28.93 -3.61
C LEU A 49 -17.88 -27.57 -4.15
N SER A 50 -17.21 -27.04 -5.17
CA SER A 50 -17.56 -25.77 -5.80
C SER A 50 -18.99 -25.79 -6.36
N ALA A 51 -19.38 -26.88 -7.03
CA ALA A 51 -20.74 -27.05 -7.54
C ALA A 51 -21.77 -27.09 -6.40
N ARG A 52 -21.48 -27.79 -5.28
CA ARG A 52 -22.36 -27.83 -4.10
C ARG A 52 -22.53 -26.43 -3.50
N LEU A 53 -21.45 -25.68 -3.33
CA LEU A 53 -21.50 -24.31 -2.79
C LEU A 53 -22.31 -23.38 -3.69
N ALA A 54 -22.11 -23.46 -5.01
CA ALA A 54 -22.81 -22.62 -5.99
C ALA A 54 -24.31 -22.94 -6.12
N SER A 55 -24.69 -24.22 -5.88
CA SER A 55 -26.09 -24.66 -5.97
C SER A 55 -26.93 -24.34 -4.73
N ALA A 56 -26.30 -23.86 -3.66
CA ALA A 56 -27.00 -23.51 -2.43
C ALA A 56 -27.90 -22.28 -2.67
N PRO A 57 -29.11 -22.24 -2.07
CA PRO A 57 -30.00 -21.09 -2.20
C PRO A 57 -29.30 -19.82 -1.67
N PRO A 58 -29.67 -18.63 -2.16
CA PRO A 58 -29.18 -17.38 -1.60
C PRO A 58 -29.36 -17.33 -0.09
N ARG A 59 -28.41 -16.72 0.62
CA ARG A 59 -28.57 -16.49 2.05
C ARG A 59 -29.78 -15.62 2.31
N GLN A 60 -30.46 -15.90 3.43
CA GLN A 60 -31.59 -15.09 3.85
C GLN A 60 -31.14 -13.64 4.08
N GLU A 61 -31.78 -12.69 3.43
CA GLU A 61 -31.57 -11.27 3.66
C GLU A 61 -31.96 -10.91 5.10
N ARG A 62 -31.10 -10.13 5.76
CA ARG A 62 -31.33 -9.60 7.10
C ARG A 62 -31.03 -8.13 7.12
N SER A 63 -31.96 -7.38 7.64
CA SER A 63 -31.86 -5.92 7.69
C SER A 63 -31.50 -5.43 9.09
N LEU A 64 -30.44 -5.96 9.69
CA LEU A 64 -30.06 -5.67 11.08
C LEU A 64 -28.69 -5.02 11.18
N ILE A 65 -28.56 -4.06 12.07
CA ILE A 65 -27.29 -3.55 12.58
C ILE A 65 -27.10 -4.07 13.99
N VAL A 66 -25.95 -4.69 14.23
CA VAL A 66 -25.51 -5.15 15.55
C VAL A 66 -24.32 -4.33 15.98
N GLY A 67 -24.26 -3.98 17.26
CA GLY A 67 -23.14 -3.21 17.78
C GLY A 67 -23.14 -3.10 19.30
N THR A 68 -22.10 -2.44 19.80
CA THR A 68 -21.99 -2.07 21.21
C THR A 68 -21.99 -0.56 21.37
N THR A 69 -22.61 -0.05 22.43
CA THR A 69 -22.59 1.39 22.73
C THR A 69 -21.25 1.84 23.29
N ALA A 70 -20.92 3.11 23.09
CA ALA A 70 -19.77 3.75 23.72
C ALA A 70 -20.04 4.06 25.20
N GLY A 71 -18.97 4.26 25.98
CA GLY A 71 -19.02 4.61 27.39
C GLY A 71 -18.91 3.42 28.35
N ASP A 72 -19.02 3.70 29.66
CA ASP A 72 -18.76 2.70 30.71
C ASP A 72 -19.93 1.72 30.88
N ALA A 73 -21.15 2.18 30.71
CA ALA A 73 -22.36 1.35 30.75
C ALA A 73 -22.68 0.80 29.36
N ARG A 74 -21.78 -0.06 28.87
CA ARG A 74 -21.89 -0.66 27.51
C ARG A 74 -23.15 -1.51 27.40
N LYS A 75 -23.76 -1.42 26.23
CA LYS A 75 -24.88 -2.27 25.85
C LYS A 75 -24.61 -2.89 24.50
N LEU A 76 -24.90 -4.17 24.37
CA LEU A 76 -25.05 -4.83 23.08
C LEU A 76 -26.44 -4.51 22.55
N PHE A 77 -26.57 -4.24 21.27
CA PHE A 77 -27.85 -3.90 20.65
C PHE A 77 -28.03 -4.52 19.28
N ALA A 78 -29.26 -4.72 18.89
CA ALA A 78 -29.66 -4.93 17.50
C ALA A 78 -30.70 -3.90 17.08
N TRP A 79 -30.54 -3.36 15.92
CA TRP A 79 -31.38 -2.34 15.32
C TRP A 79 -31.83 -2.77 13.93
N ASP A 80 -33.14 -2.71 13.70
CA ASP A 80 -33.73 -3.10 12.42
C ASP A 80 -33.71 -1.93 11.43
N ILE A 81 -33.04 -2.13 10.30
CA ILE A 81 -32.85 -1.11 9.26
C ILE A 81 -34.18 -0.79 8.57
N THR A 82 -35.01 -1.80 8.34
CA THR A 82 -36.27 -1.66 7.60
C THR A 82 -37.31 -0.88 8.38
N SER A 83 -37.51 -1.27 9.66
CA SER A 83 -38.45 -0.57 10.55
C SER A 83 -37.86 0.67 11.22
N ARG A 84 -36.53 0.89 11.10
CA ARG A 84 -35.77 1.96 11.73
C ARG A 84 -35.96 1.99 13.26
N ARG A 85 -35.94 0.82 13.89
CA ARG A 85 -36.23 0.67 15.31
C ARG A 85 -35.21 -0.21 16.00
N MET A 86 -34.91 0.15 17.25
CA MET A 86 -34.19 -0.71 18.17
C MET A 86 -35.05 -1.96 18.45
N LEU A 87 -34.54 -3.16 18.11
CA LEU A 87 -35.20 -4.41 18.47
C LEU A 87 -34.99 -4.71 19.94
N TRP A 88 -33.73 -4.68 20.35
CA TRP A 88 -33.37 -4.92 21.77
C TRP A 88 -32.04 -4.23 22.09
N SER A 89 -31.78 -4.05 23.36
CA SER A 89 -30.54 -3.51 23.91
C SER A 89 -30.34 -4.05 25.31
N VAL A 90 -29.25 -4.80 25.53
CA VAL A 90 -28.92 -5.49 26.78
C VAL A 90 -27.55 -5.07 27.31
N PRO A 91 -27.33 -5.02 28.62
CA PRO A 91 -26.02 -4.76 29.20
C PRO A 91 -24.99 -5.81 28.73
N THR A 92 -23.73 -5.40 28.54
CA THR A 92 -22.62 -6.30 28.23
C THR A 92 -21.33 -5.81 28.87
N THR A 93 -20.48 -6.73 29.22
CA THR A 93 -19.12 -6.44 29.70
C THR A 93 -18.06 -6.61 28.60
N THR A 94 -18.48 -7.03 27.40
CA THR A 94 -17.55 -7.24 26.29
C THR A 94 -16.76 -5.98 25.96
N ARG A 95 -15.46 -6.15 25.71
CA ARG A 95 -14.56 -5.12 25.19
C ARG A 95 -14.14 -5.43 23.75
N ALA A 96 -14.47 -6.62 23.25
CA ALA A 96 -14.21 -7.05 21.88
C ALA A 96 -15.38 -6.69 20.95
N VAL A 97 -15.11 -6.71 19.66
CA VAL A 97 -16.14 -6.61 18.62
C VAL A 97 -17.04 -7.84 18.72
N PRO A 98 -18.37 -7.69 18.80
CA PRO A 98 -19.28 -8.83 18.77
C PRO A 98 -19.21 -9.56 17.43
N VAL A 99 -19.55 -10.85 17.43
CA VAL A 99 -19.53 -11.71 16.25
C VAL A 99 -20.94 -12.18 15.95
N VAL A 100 -21.42 -11.96 14.74
CA VAL A 100 -22.67 -12.53 14.27
C VAL A 100 -22.40 -13.87 13.61
N ALA A 101 -23.01 -14.92 14.15
CA ALA A 101 -22.94 -16.27 13.62
C ALA A 101 -24.37 -16.79 13.39
N GLY A 102 -24.83 -16.70 12.15
CA GLY A 102 -26.19 -17.10 11.83
C GLY A 102 -27.26 -16.30 12.60
N ILE A 103 -28.03 -16.99 13.43
CA ILE A 103 -29.10 -16.40 14.24
C ILE A 103 -28.65 -15.93 15.63
N ILE A 104 -27.34 -15.98 15.91
CA ILE A 104 -26.78 -15.69 17.22
C ILE A 104 -25.76 -14.55 17.12
N VAL A 105 -25.75 -13.69 18.13
CA VAL A 105 -24.68 -12.71 18.39
C VAL A 105 -23.84 -13.23 19.54
N LEU A 106 -22.55 -13.43 19.28
CA LEU A 106 -21.57 -13.91 20.25
C LEU A 106 -20.78 -12.73 20.80
N THR A 107 -20.57 -12.72 22.11
CA THR A 107 -19.73 -11.76 22.83
C THR A 107 -18.76 -12.47 23.74
N ASP A 108 -17.51 -12.00 23.76
CA ASP A 108 -16.52 -12.41 24.75
C ASP A 108 -16.62 -11.47 25.96
N GLU A 109 -17.14 -11.98 27.07
CA GLU A 109 -17.30 -11.24 28.32
C GLU A 109 -16.17 -11.53 29.33
N GLY A 110 -15.06 -12.13 28.85
CA GLY A 110 -13.87 -12.45 29.61
C GLY A 110 -13.95 -13.80 30.32
N SER A 111 -14.89 -13.99 31.24
CA SER A 111 -15.11 -15.27 31.93
C SER A 111 -16.04 -16.21 31.17
N ARG A 112 -16.81 -15.70 30.23
CA ARG A 112 -17.80 -16.45 29.44
C ARG A 112 -17.86 -15.95 28.01
N ILE A 113 -18.06 -16.85 27.08
CA ILE A 113 -18.55 -16.53 25.73
C ILE A 113 -20.07 -16.67 25.80
N VAL A 114 -20.77 -15.59 25.48
CA VAL A 114 -22.24 -15.55 25.55
C VAL A 114 -22.80 -15.41 24.15
N GLY A 115 -23.71 -16.33 23.80
CA GLY A 115 -24.49 -16.28 22.57
C GLY A 115 -25.91 -15.80 22.86
N ARG A 116 -26.34 -14.76 22.15
CA ARG A 116 -27.69 -14.19 22.27
C ARG A 116 -28.44 -14.31 20.96
N SER A 117 -29.73 -14.58 21.04
CA SER A 117 -30.59 -14.55 19.86
C SER A 117 -30.50 -13.20 19.16
N LEU A 118 -30.19 -13.23 17.88
CA LEU A 118 -30.14 -12.00 17.04
C LEU A 118 -31.48 -11.29 17.00
N GLN A 119 -32.59 -12.03 17.16
CA GLN A 119 -33.94 -11.49 17.09
C GLN A 119 -34.45 -10.89 18.41
N SER A 120 -34.18 -11.57 19.56
CA SER A 120 -34.75 -11.15 20.86
C SER A 120 -33.70 -10.58 21.84
N GLY A 121 -32.41 -10.85 21.64
CA GLY A 121 -31.35 -10.48 22.59
C GLY A 121 -31.27 -11.40 23.80
N GLU A 122 -32.14 -12.41 23.91
CA GLU A 122 -32.11 -13.40 24.98
C GLU A 122 -30.86 -14.29 24.87
N GLU A 123 -30.30 -14.67 26.02
CA GLU A 123 -29.20 -15.60 26.10
C GLU A 123 -29.68 -17.01 25.73
N VAL A 124 -29.10 -17.56 24.65
CA VAL A 124 -29.45 -18.89 24.14
C VAL A 124 -28.29 -19.86 24.26
N TYR A 125 -27.06 -19.35 24.47
CA TYR A 125 -25.85 -20.14 24.61
C TYR A 125 -24.86 -19.50 25.56
N SER A 126 -24.10 -20.30 26.27
CA SER A 126 -22.99 -19.82 27.09
C SER A 126 -21.96 -20.93 27.31
N THR A 127 -20.66 -20.57 27.24
CA THR A 127 -19.55 -21.47 27.51
C THR A 127 -18.40 -20.73 28.16
N GLU A 128 -17.58 -21.45 28.94
CA GLU A 128 -16.31 -20.93 29.45
C GLU A 128 -15.23 -20.93 28.33
N PRO A 129 -14.43 -19.88 28.21
CA PRO A 129 -13.42 -19.78 27.15
C PRO A 129 -12.18 -20.64 27.41
N ASP A 130 -11.91 -21.12 28.62
CA ASP A 130 -10.78 -21.97 29.00
C ASP A 130 -9.41 -21.42 28.54
N GLY A 131 -9.21 -20.11 28.68
CA GLY A 131 -8.01 -19.42 28.22
C GLY A 131 -7.96 -19.13 26.72
N GLN A 132 -9.00 -19.49 25.98
CA GLN A 132 -9.18 -19.15 24.57
C GLN A 132 -9.95 -17.85 24.43
N HIS A 133 -9.86 -17.21 23.28
CA HIS A 133 -10.65 -16.03 22.92
C HIS A 133 -11.51 -16.32 21.68
N LEU A 134 -12.60 -15.56 21.53
CA LEU A 134 -13.48 -15.67 20.36
C LEU A 134 -12.77 -15.12 19.12
N VAL A 135 -12.48 -16.01 18.17
CA VAL A 135 -11.82 -15.66 16.90
C VAL A 135 -12.80 -15.07 15.92
N GLY A 136 -13.93 -15.71 15.71
CA GLY A 136 -14.96 -15.30 14.79
C GLY A 136 -15.99 -16.41 14.59
N GLY A 137 -17.00 -16.11 13.79
CA GLY A 137 -18.07 -17.07 13.48
C GLY A 137 -18.82 -16.68 12.23
N ASP A 138 -19.62 -17.61 11.73
CA ASP A 138 -20.55 -17.44 10.62
C ASP A 138 -21.72 -18.43 10.78
N GLY A 139 -22.79 -18.26 10.02
CA GLY A 139 -23.91 -19.18 10.07
C GLY A 139 -24.84 -19.04 8.87
N GLU A 140 -25.63 -20.11 8.65
CA GLU A 140 -26.61 -20.22 7.58
C GLU A 140 -27.88 -20.90 8.09
N GLY A 141 -29.02 -20.27 7.96
CA GLY A 141 -30.27 -20.80 8.51
C GLY A 141 -30.21 -20.89 10.05
N ALA A 142 -30.47 -22.09 10.58
CA ALA A 142 -30.40 -22.41 12.01
C ALA A 142 -28.96 -22.69 12.50
N LEU A 143 -28.01 -22.92 11.59
CA LEU A 143 -26.64 -23.28 11.92
C LEU A 143 -25.81 -22.03 12.27
N SER A 144 -25.06 -22.13 13.37
CA SER A 144 -24.14 -21.09 13.84
C SER A 144 -22.81 -21.74 14.22
N ALA A 145 -21.74 -21.47 13.47
CA ALA A 145 -20.41 -21.96 13.74
C ALA A 145 -19.50 -20.84 14.25
N PHE A 146 -18.66 -21.14 15.24
CA PHE A 146 -17.65 -20.21 15.71
C PHE A 146 -16.40 -20.92 16.22
N THR A 147 -15.31 -20.18 16.28
CA THR A 147 -14.02 -20.68 16.74
C THR A 147 -13.55 -19.89 17.95
N LEU A 148 -13.07 -20.64 18.96
CA LEU A 148 -12.30 -20.12 20.08
C LEU A 148 -10.85 -20.59 19.91
N SER A 149 -9.85 -19.76 20.22
CA SER A 149 -8.43 -20.11 20.07
C SER A 149 -7.56 -19.45 21.12
N THR A 150 -6.44 -20.11 21.47
CA THR A 150 -5.39 -19.52 22.31
C THR A 150 -4.46 -18.59 21.54
N GLY A 151 -4.57 -18.52 20.20
CA GLY A 151 -3.72 -17.73 19.31
C GLY A 151 -2.96 -18.55 18.29
N GLY A 152 -2.01 -17.92 17.56
CA GLY A 152 -1.32 -18.51 16.40
C GLY A 152 0.04 -19.14 16.66
N GLY A 153 0.52 -19.20 17.92
CA GLY A 153 1.85 -19.71 18.27
C GLY A 153 1.97 -21.25 18.35
N GLU A 154 3.19 -21.72 18.64
CA GLU A 154 3.41 -23.13 18.99
C GLU A 154 2.59 -23.50 20.24
N GLY A 155 1.96 -24.67 20.20
CA GLY A 155 1.07 -25.10 21.27
C GLY A 155 -0.33 -24.47 21.21
N ALA A 156 -0.68 -23.79 20.13
CA ALA A 156 -2.03 -23.29 19.92
C ALA A 156 -3.06 -24.41 20.03
N SER A 157 -4.17 -24.10 20.67
CA SER A 157 -5.35 -24.97 20.68
C SER A 157 -6.58 -24.17 20.30
N SER A 158 -7.50 -24.82 19.64
CA SER A 158 -8.76 -24.21 19.24
C SER A 158 -9.93 -25.12 19.49
N ARG A 159 -11.07 -24.53 19.80
CA ARG A 159 -12.35 -25.21 19.95
C ARG A 159 -13.30 -24.67 18.87
N ILE A 160 -13.82 -25.56 18.06
CA ILE A 160 -14.79 -25.28 17.00
C ILE A 160 -16.14 -25.74 17.50
N VAL A 161 -17.10 -24.85 17.55
CA VAL A 161 -18.46 -25.12 18.03
C VAL A 161 -19.43 -24.90 16.89
N LEU A 162 -20.30 -25.87 16.65
CA LEU A 162 -21.48 -25.71 15.82
C LEU A 162 -22.73 -25.85 16.65
N LEU A 163 -23.56 -24.84 16.58
CA LEU A 163 -24.90 -24.82 17.20
C LEU A 163 -25.96 -24.97 16.10
N GLU A 164 -27.07 -25.58 16.43
CA GLU A 164 -28.31 -25.60 15.65
C GLU A 164 -29.45 -25.06 16.50
N ASP A 165 -30.07 -23.98 16.08
CA ASP A 165 -31.11 -23.24 16.84
C ASP A 165 -30.65 -22.77 18.27
N GLY A 166 -29.34 -22.62 18.47
CA GLY A 166 -28.75 -22.25 19.75
C GLY A 166 -28.26 -23.41 20.61
N ASP A 167 -28.66 -24.64 20.29
CA ASP A 167 -28.24 -25.85 20.99
C ASP A 167 -26.92 -26.41 20.41
N ASP A 168 -26.07 -26.95 21.28
CA ASP A 168 -24.79 -27.54 20.89
C ASP A 168 -25.03 -28.82 20.06
N ARG A 169 -24.69 -28.75 18.76
CA ARG A 169 -24.78 -29.88 17.86
C ARG A 169 -23.52 -30.77 17.93
N TRP A 170 -22.36 -30.11 17.87
CA TRP A 170 -21.08 -30.76 18.15
C TRP A 170 -20.02 -29.70 18.48
N THR A 171 -19.05 -30.13 19.26
CA THR A 171 -17.84 -29.41 19.59
C THR A 171 -16.62 -30.24 19.22
N ARG A 172 -15.64 -29.63 18.56
CA ARG A 172 -14.38 -30.24 18.16
C ARG A 172 -13.20 -29.47 18.72
N THR A 173 -12.16 -30.18 19.13
CA THR A 173 -10.90 -29.57 19.57
C THR A 173 -9.82 -29.79 18.51
N ALA A 174 -9.10 -28.73 18.16
CA ALA A 174 -7.93 -28.80 17.30
C ALA A 174 -6.69 -28.38 18.12
N PHE A 175 -5.56 -29.03 17.88
CA PHE A 175 -4.28 -28.70 18.51
C PHE A 175 -3.46 -27.74 17.63
N GLN A 176 -4.13 -26.96 16.86
CA GLN A 176 -3.59 -25.91 16.00
C GLN A 176 -4.47 -24.65 16.12
N ALA A 177 -3.93 -23.52 15.68
CA ALA A 177 -4.72 -22.30 15.52
C ALA A 177 -5.73 -22.48 14.38
N VAL A 178 -7.00 -22.25 14.67
CA VAL A 178 -8.10 -22.24 13.70
C VAL A 178 -8.63 -20.81 13.57
N GLY A 179 -8.84 -20.39 12.33
CA GLY A 179 -9.30 -19.05 12.01
C GLY A 179 -10.82 -18.91 12.00
N VAL A 180 -11.32 -17.88 11.32
CA VAL A 180 -12.74 -17.58 11.22
C VAL A 180 -13.43 -18.53 10.26
N PRO A 181 -14.47 -19.28 10.68
CA PRO A 181 -15.18 -20.22 9.84
C PRO A 181 -16.14 -19.52 8.86
N ALA A 182 -16.54 -20.25 7.80
CA ALA A 182 -17.71 -19.95 7.01
C ALA A 182 -18.67 -21.14 7.01
N VAL A 183 -19.98 -20.89 7.02
CA VAL A 183 -21.03 -21.90 6.92
C VAL A 183 -21.77 -21.72 5.60
N ARG A 184 -21.77 -22.76 4.75
CA ARG A 184 -22.46 -22.72 3.46
C ARG A 184 -22.87 -24.10 3.00
N ALA A 185 -24.09 -24.26 2.53
CA ALA A 185 -24.61 -25.51 1.95
C ALA A 185 -24.51 -26.73 2.91
N GLY A 186 -24.70 -26.52 4.22
CA GLY A 186 -24.52 -27.57 5.22
C GLY A 186 -23.08 -28.02 5.42
N LEU A 187 -22.12 -27.16 5.09
CA LEU A 187 -20.69 -27.36 5.29
C LEU A 187 -20.13 -26.24 6.18
N VAL A 188 -19.10 -26.57 6.96
CA VAL A 188 -18.29 -25.62 7.73
C VAL A 188 -16.89 -25.61 7.17
N LEU A 189 -16.47 -24.45 6.63
CA LEU A 189 -15.15 -24.25 6.05
C LEU A 189 -14.26 -23.59 7.09
N LEU A 190 -13.14 -24.22 7.42
CA LEU A 190 -12.27 -23.82 8.52
C LEU A 190 -10.84 -23.60 8.05
N PRO A 191 -10.36 -22.34 7.99
CA PRO A 191 -8.94 -22.06 7.82
C PRO A 191 -8.16 -22.44 9.08
N TRP A 192 -7.01 -23.11 8.92
CA TRP A 192 -6.15 -23.46 10.05
C TRP A 192 -4.68 -23.58 9.67
N ALA A 193 -3.80 -23.45 10.65
CA ALA A 193 -2.35 -23.50 10.47
C ALA A 193 -1.86 -22.63 9.28
N HIS A 194 -2.48 -21.50 9.06
CA HIS A 194 -2.15 -20.47 8.06
C HIS A 194 -2.30 -20.88 6.58
N GLN A 195 -2.39 -22.15 6.23
CA GLN A 195 -2.41 -22.60 4.83
C GLN A 195 -3.52 -23.58 4.47
N ASN A 196 -4.14 -24.19 5.45
CA ASN A 196 -5.14 -25.23 5.20
C ASN A 196 -6.55 -24.68 5.35
N VAL A 197 -7.46 -25.20 4.55
CA VAL A 197 -8.90 -25.00 4.71
C VAL A 197 -9.54 -26.37 4.72
N SER A 198 -9.99 -26.82 5.89
CA SER A 198 -10.78 -28.04 6.02
C SER A 198 -12.25 -27.77 5.85
N VAL A 199 -12.95 -28.68 5.19
CA VAL A 199 -14.39 -28.65 4.99
C VAL A 199 -14.99 -29.74 5.84
N LEU A 200 -15.82 -29.37 6.83
CA LEU A 200 -16.52 -30.32 7.68
C LEU A 200 -17.99 -30.40 7.28
N ASP A 201 -18.53 -31.60 7.32
CA ASP A 201 -19.98 -31.78 7.22
C ASP A 201 -20.66 -31.23 8.49
N ALA A 202 -21.60 -30.31 8.34
CA ALA A 202 -22.27 -29.66 9.47
C ALA A 202 -23.10 -30.65 10.32
N SER A 203 -23.53 -31.78 9.75
CA SER A 203 -24.33 -32.76 10.49
C SER A 203 -23.50 -33.62 11.43
N THR A 204 -22.26 -33.96 11.05
CA THR A 204 -21.40 -34.90 11.77
C THR A 204 -20.17 -34.29 12.38
N GLY A 205 -19.73 -33.12 11.87
CA GLY A 205 -18.44 -32.52 12.21
C GLY A 205 -17.24 -33.28 11.63
N GLU A 206 -17.44 -34.21 10.70
CA GLU A 206 -16.37 -34.94 10.05
C GLU A 206 -15.77 -34.19 8.89
N GLU A 207 -14.46 -34.26 8.70
CA GLU A 207 -13.74 -33.64 7.60
C GLU A 207 -14.03 -34.39 6.30
N THR A 208 -14.61 -33.69 5.31
CA THR A 208 -14.94 -34.25 4.01
C THR A 208 -13.93 -33.84 2.93
N ASP A 209 -13.38 -32.67 3.03
CA ASP A 209 -12.45 -32.11 2.05
C ASP A 209 -11.39 -31.28 2.74
N ARG A 210 -10.20 -31.16 2.10
CA ARG A 210 -9.11 -30.30 2.55
C ARG A 210 -8.47 -29.59 1.37
N LEU A 211 -8.43 -28.27 1.45
CA LEU A 211 -7.74 -27.42 0.50
C LEU A 211 -6.44 -26.92 1.11
N ARG A 212 -5.38 -26.85 0.33
CA ARG A 212 -4.10 -26.25 0.75
C ARG A 212 -3.78 -25.05 -0.10
N ILE A 213 -3.64 -23.91 0.56
CA ILE A 213 -3.24 -22.65 -0.07
C ILE A 213 -1.74 -22.47 0.18
N THR A 214 -0.91 -22.85 -0.80
CA THR A 214 0.54 -22.61 -0.77
C THR A 214 0.84 -21.16 -1.09
N ASP A 215 1.96 -20.60 -0.61
CA ASP A 215 2.46 -19.24 -0.90
C ASP A 215 1.57 -18.10 -0.42
N ASP A 216 0.59 -18.35 0.45
CA ASP A 216 -0.20 -17.31 1.09
C ASP A 216 -0.69 -17.76 2.48
N VAL A 217 -1.15 -16.79 3.26
CA VAL A 217 -1.73 -17.01 4.58
C VAL A 217 -3.24 -16.87 4.49
N VAL A 218 -3.97 -17.85 5.01
CA VAL A 218 -5.42 -17.79 5.11
C VAL A 218 -5.85 -17.95 6.56
N GLY A 219 -6.60 -16.99 7.07
CA GLY A 219 -7.13 -16.97 8.43
C GLY A 219 -8.65 -16.82 8.49
N HIS A 220 -9.29 -16.50 7.37
CA HIS A 220 -10.71 -16.28 7.28
C HIS A 220 -11.31 -17.10 6.13
N ALA A 221 -12.44 -17.75 6.41
CA ALA A 221 -13.39 -18.14 5.38
C ALA A 221 -14.63 -17.24 5.52
N PHE A 222 -15.19 -16.77 4.41
CA PHE A 222 -16.38 -15.93 4.43
C PHE A 222 -17.20 -16.11 3.17
N VAL A 223 -18.48 -15.82 3.29
CA VAL A 223 -19.41 -15.82 2.16
C VAL A 223 -19.64 -14.39 1.74
N SER A 224 -19.47 -14.10 0.46
CA SER A 224 -19.89 -12.85 -0.15
C SER A 224 -20.84 -13.16 -1.28
N ARG A 225 -22.06 -12.66 -1.21
CA ARG A 225 -23.17 -13.08 -2.05
C ARG A 225 -23.38 -14.60 -2.00
N ASN A 226 -23.14 -15.31 -3.10
CA ASN A 226 -23.29 -16.77 -3.18
C ASN A 226 -21.95 -17.52 -3.17
N ASP A 227 -20.84 -16.81 -3.24
CA ASP A 227 -19.51 -17.38 -3.34
C ASP A 227 -18.81 -17.48 -1.98
N VAL A 228 -18.00 -18.51 -1.82
CA VAL A 228 -17.15 -18.68 -0.64
C VAL A 228 -15.72 -18.29 -1.00
N TYR A 229 -15.16 -17.48 -0.15
CA TYR A 229 -13.79 -17.00 -0.25
C TYR A 229 -12.99 -17.39 0.98
N VAL A 230 -11.70 -17.58 0.79
CA VAL A 230 -10.72 -17.71 1.87
C VAL A 230 -9.71 -16.58 1.74
N ALA A 231 -9.34 -15.96 2.86
CA ALA A 231 -8.59 -14.71 2.84
C ALA A 231 -7.72 -14.50 4.07
N GLN A 232 -6.75 -13.62 3.90
CA GLN A 232 -6.08 -12.82 4.93
C GLN A 232 -5.45 -11.59 4.28
N ALA A 233 -4.40 -11.75 3.50
CA ALA A 233 -3.78 -10.69 2.74
C ALA A 233 -4.48 -10.47 1.39
N GLY A 234 -4.91 -11.53 0.73
CA GLY A 234 -5.72 -11.54 -0.48
C GLY A 234 -6.97 -12.40 -0.31
N ALA A 235 -7.92 -12.29 -1.21
CA ALA A 235 -9.11 -13.13 -1.26
C ALA A 235 -9.00 -14.13 -2.42
N PHE A 236 -9.28 -15.41 -2.11
CA PHE A 236 -9.29 -16.51 -3.06
C PHE A 236 -10.68 -17.11 -3.08
N ARG A 237 -11.30 -17.15 -4.24
CA ARG A 237 -12.56 -17.85 -4.42
C ARG A 237 -12.33 -19.37 -4.45
N ILE A 238 -13.19 -20.13 -3.82
CA ILE A 238 -13.14 -21.59 -3.89
C ILE A 238 -13.63 -22.04 -5.24
N THR A 239 -12.70 -22.38 -6.13
CA THR A 239 -12.93 -22.88 -7.49
C THR A 239 -12.06 -24.10 -7.74
N PRO A 240 -12.36 -24.94 -8.77
CA PRO A 240 -11.53 -26.09 -9.12
C PRO A 240 -10.05 -25.78 -9.36
N SER A 241 -9.72 -24.56 -9.78
CA SER A 241 -8.35 -24.11 -10.02
C SER A 241 -7.47 -24.10 -8.74
N ILE A 242 -8.07 -24.05 -7.54
CA ILE A 242 -7.32 -24.12 -6.28
C ILE A 242 -6.57 -25.46 -6.16
N ALA A 243 -7.21 -26.57 -6.51
CA ALA A 243 -6.60 -27.89 -6.42
C ALA A 243 -5.48 -28.13 -7.46
N SER A 244 -5.50 -27.44 -8.58
CA SER A 244 -4.47 -27.54 -9.63
C SER A 244 -3.22 -26.68 -9.34
N GLY A 245 -3.20 -25.95 -8.22
CA GLY A 245 -2.15 -24.98 -7.90
C GLY A 245 -2.23 -23.67 -8.69
N THR A 246 -3.19 -23.57 -9.63
CA THR A 246 -3.43 -22.36 -10.40
C THR A 246 -4.45 -21.50 -9.66
N LYS A 247 -3.97 -20.74 -8.68
CA LYS A 247 -4.82 -19.93 -7.83
C LYS A 247 -5.36 -18.72 -8.59
N THR A 248 -6.67 -18.63 -8.73
CA THR A 248 -7.30 -17.39 -9.17
C THR A 248 -7.57 -16.52 -7.95
N ARG A 249 -6.75 -15.52 -7.73
CA ARG A 249 -7.02 -14.49 -6.72
C ARG A 249 -8.20 -13.66 -7.18
N ALA A 250 -9.23 -13.60 -6.38
CA ALA A 250 -10.34 -12.68 -6.60
C ALA A 250 -9.93 -11.24 -6.32
N ALA A 251 -9.08 -11.01 -5.32
CA ALA A 251 -8.48 -9.71 -5.02
C ALA A 251 -7.19 -9.88 -4.21
N TYR A 252 -6.31 -8.87 -4.24
CA TYR A 252 -5.07 -8.88 -3.48
C TYR A 252 -4.82 -7.53 -2.82
N PHE A 253 -4.82 -7.47 -1.50
CA PHE A 253 -4.91 -6.23 -0.74
C PHE A 253 -3.61 -5.80 -0.06
N ALA A 254 -2.61 -6.65 0.08
CA ALA A 254 -1.57 -6.39 1.05
C ALA A 254 -0.18 -6.11 0.51
N SER A 255 0.23 -6.50 -0.67
CA SER A 255 1.65 -6.40 -0.98
C SER A 255 2.01 -5.61 -2.23
N ARG A 256 1.05 -5.15 -3.00
CA ARG A 256 1.34 -4.36 -4.21
C ARG A 256 0.24 -3.36 -4.55
N PRO A 257 -0.14 -2.45 -3.63
CA PRO A 257 -0.83 -1.26 -4.12
C PRO A 257 0.14 -0.52 -5.04
N THR A 258 -0.35 -0.01 -6.15
CA THR A 258 0.42 0.87 -7.04
C THR A 258 0.76 2.20 -6.35
N ARG A 259 0.17 2.46 -5.19
CA ARG A 259 0.40 3.62 -4.33
C ARG A 259 0.58 3.17 -2.88
N GLU A 260 1.34 3.95 -2.13
CA GLU A 260 1.47 3.77 -0.69
C GLU A 260 0.15 4.18 -0.01
N LEU A 261 -0.50 3.20 0.62
CA LEU A 261 -1.71 3.46 1.41
C LEU A 261 -1.33 3.92 2.82
N PRO A 262 -2.20 4.72 3.48
CA PRO A 262 -1.93 5.23 4.83
C PRO A 262 -1.69 4.09 5.83
N GLY A 263 -0.53 4.06 6.46
CA GLY A 263 -0.12 2.99 7.35
C GLY A 263 0.13 1.66 6.61
N HIS A 264 -0.15 0.55 7.25
CA HIS A 264 -0.13 -0.78 6.65
C HIS A 264 -1.53 -1.40 6.77
N PRO A 265 -2.49 -1.00 5.93
CA PRO A 265 -3.85 -1.48 6.03
C PRO A 265 -3.88 -2.98 5.75
N ALA A 266 -4.56 -3.73 6.60
CA ALA A 266 -4.87 -5.12 6.36
C ALA A 266 -6.32 -5.24 5.87
N PHE A 267 -6.54 -6.09 4.87
CA PHE A 267 -7.89 -6.40 4.39
C PHE A 267 -8.71 -7.09 5.50
N MET A 268 -8.11 -8.06 6.16
CA MET A 268 -8.67 -8.72 7.33
C MET A 268 -7.68 -8.65 8.49
N ARG A 269 -8.21 -8.60 9.71
CA ARG A 269 -7.36 -8.75 10.88
C ARG A 269 -6.68 -10.12 10.86
N ASP A 270 -5.55 -10.24 11.51
CA ASP A 270 -4.97 -11.55 11.76
C ASP A 270 -5.91 -12.37 12.66
N ALA A 271 -6.52 -13.40 12.08
CA ALA A 271 -7.48 -14.26 12.78
C ALA A 271 -6.84 -15.13 13.87
N TYR A 272 -5.52 -15.29 13.81
CA TYR A 272 -4.74 -16.09 14.76
C TYR A 272 -4.25 -15.27 15.96
N SER A 273 -4.46 -13.96 15.94
CA SER A 273 -4.18 -13.06 17.06
C SER A 273 -5.47 -12.67 17.79
N PRO A 274 -5.41 -12.33 19.09
CA PRO A 274 -6.56 -11.82 19.82
C PRO A 274 -7.20 -10.62 19.08
N PRO A 275 -8.53 -10.53 19.05
CA PRO A 275 -9.21 -9.41 18.42
C PRO A 275 -8.84 -8.09 19.13
N PRO A 276 -8.58 -7.00 18.37
CA PRO A 276 -8.29 -5.70 18.96
C PRO A 276 -9.51 -5.14 19.67
N THR A 277 -9.30 -4.27 20.65
CA THR A 277 -10.38 -3.48 21.24
C THR A 277 -10.97 -2.52 20.19
N PRO A 278 -12.24 -2.11 20.31
CA PRO A 278 -12.86 -1.17 19.38
C PRO A 278 -12.06 0.12 19.16
N ASP A 279 -11.45 0.67 20.21
CA ASP A 279 -10.66 1.91 20.14
C ASP A 279 -9.40 1.71 19.28
N VAL A 280 -8.71 0.57 19.42
CA VAL A 280 -7.56 0.20 18.59
C VAL A 280 -8.00 -0.08 17.16
N ALA A 281 -9.15 -0.72 16.96
CA ALA A 281 -9.68 -0.97 15.63
C ALA A 281 -10.06 0.33 14.91
N ALA A 282 -10.65 1.31 15.61
CA ALA A 282 -11.04 2.59 15.05
C ALA A 282 -9.86 3.46 14.59
N SER A 283 -8.70 3.34 15.26
CA SER A 283 -7.49 4.10 14.92
C SER A 283 -6.68 3.51 13.76
N ARG A 284 -7.05 2.33 13.25
CA ARG A 284 -6.36 1.66 12.15
C ARG A 284 -7.06 1.91 10.83
N VAL A 285 -6.27 2.02 9.77
CA VAL A 285 -6.80 1.97 8.41
C VAL A 285 -7.39 0.59 8.17
N ARG A 286 -8.62 0.53 7.68
CA ARG A 286 -9.34 -0.70 7.37
C ARG A 286 -9.63 -0.76 5.88
N LEU A 287 -9.50 -1.94 5.32
CA LEU A 287 -9.90 -2.24 3.96
C LEU A 287 -11.15 -3.11 3.97
N VAL A 288 -12.11 -2.77 3.14
CA VAL A 288 -13.32 -3.56 2.92
C VAL A 288 -13.47 -3.74 1.41
N TRP A 289 -13.63 -4.97 0.98
CA TRP A 289 -13.71 -5.30 -0.44
C TRP A 289 -15.14 -5.64 -0.85
N ARG A 290 -15.57 -5.11 -1.99
CA ARG A 290 -16.84 -5.41 -2.62
C ARG A 290 -16.57 -6.05 -3.98
N PRO A 291 -16.86 -7.36 -4.16
CA PRO A 291 -16.78 -7.98 -5.46
C PRO A 291 -17.92 -7.46 -6.36
N ALA A 292 -17.63 -7.17 -7.62
CA ALA A 292 -18.62 -6.61 -8.56
C ALA A 292 -19.44 -7.66 -9.28
N GLY A 293 -18.94 -8.89 -9.40
CA GLY A 293 -19.52 -9.91 -10.29
C GLY A 293 -20.00 -11.16 -9.58
N GLU A 294 -21.01 -11.80 -10.19
CA GLU A 294 -21.38 -13.19 -9.99
C GLU A 294 -20.82 -14.00 -11.17
N GLY A 295 -20.33 -15.23 -10.93
CA GLY A 295 -19.88 -16.11 -12.00
C GLY A 295 -18.41 -16.53 -11.89
N GLU A 296 -17.94 -17.37 -12.84
CA GLU A 296 -16.58 -17.93 -12.84
C GLU A 296 -15.49 -16.89 -13.15
N THR A 297 -15.84 -15.84 -13.87
CA THR A 297 -14.95 -14.71 -14.18
C THR A 297 -15.41 -13.47 -13.43
N VAL A 298 -14.88 -13.27 -12.23
CA VAL A 298 -14.98 -11.99 -11.55
C VAL A 298 -14.02 -11.03 -12.24
N SER A 299 -14.56 -9.98 -12.89
CA SER A 299 -13.73 -8.91 -13.42
C SER A 299 -13.19 -8.09 -12.24
N LEU A 300 -11.88 -8.17 -12.01
CA LEU A 300 -11.23 -7.32 -11.00
C LEU A 300 -11.40 -5.83 -11.27
N GLN A 301 -11.73 -5.44 -12.51
CA GLN A 301 -11.90 -4.03 -12.90
C GLN A 301 -13.13 -3.38 -12.26
N ASP A 302 -14.19 -4.17 -12.00
CA ASP A 302 -15.43 -3.66 -11.42
C ASP A 302 -15.47 -3.76 -9.89
N ASP A 303 -14.55 -4.52 -9.29
CA ASP A 303 -14.41 -4.64 -7.84
C ASP A 303 -14.10 -3.29 -7.20
N THR A 304 -14.58 -3.08 -5.99
CA THR A 304 -14.31 -1.86 -5.24
C THR A 304 -13.61 -2.20 -3.93
N LEU A 305 -12.49 -1.53 -3.69
CA LEU A 305 -11.79 -1.54 -2.41
C LEU A 305 -12.15 -0.27 -1.65
N TYR A 306 -12.84 -0.41 -0.53
CA TYR A 306 -13.10 0.71 0.35
C TYR A 306 -12.00 0.82 1.39
N LEU A 307 -11.34 1.98 1.43
CA LEU A 307 -10.40 2.34 2.47
C LEU A 307 -11.10 3.26 3.46
N LEU A 308 -11.16 2.84 4.72
CA LEU A 308 -11.82 3.52 5.81
C LEU A 308 -10.77 4.04 6.79
N PHE A 309 -10.82 5.33 7.10
CA PHE A 309 -9.92 5.93 8.07
C PHE A 309 -10.63 7.04 8.84
N TYR A 310 -10.94 6.78 10.11
CA TYR A 310 -11.76 7.64 10.95
C TYR A 310 -13.08 8.00 10.26
N LYS A 311 -13.23 9.20 9.75
CA LYS A 311 -14.41 9.73 9.06
C LYS A 311 -14.27 9.86 7.55
N LEU A 312 -13.19 9.33 6.98
CA LEU A 312 -12.95 9.32 5.53
C LEU A 312 -13.19 7.93 4.95
N VAL A 313 -13.83 7.90 3.80
CA VAL A 313 -14.06 6.70 2.99
C VAL A 313 -13.54 6.98 1.59
N PHE A 314 -12.62 6.14 1.10
CA PHE A 314 -12.17 6.17 -0.30
C PHE A 314 -12.67 4.90 -0.99
N ALA A 315 -13.34 5.05 -2.11
CA ALA A 315 -13.64 3.94 -3.00
C ALA A 315 -12.57 3.86 -4.09
N LEU A 316 -11.78 2.80 -4.07
CA LEU A 316 -10.61 2.61 -4.91
C LEU A 316 -10.81 1.42 -5.84
N SER A 317 -10.05 1.36 -6.93
CA SER A 317 -9.80 0.10 -7.62
C SER A 317 -9.11 -0.90 -6.70
N PRO A 318 -9.22 -2.23 -6.93
CA PRO A 318 -8.64 -3.26 -6.04
C PRO A 318 -7.12 -3.14 -5.86
N ASP A 319 -6.41 -2.63 -6.88
CA ASP A 319 -4.97 -2.35 -6.87
C ASP A 319 -4.62 -0.95 -6.34
N ALA A 320 -5.61 -0.18 -5.90
CA ALA A 320 -5.50 1.22 -5.47
C ALA A 320 -4.89 2.17 -6.52
N SER A 321 -4.88 1.80 -7.81
CA SER A 321 -4.35 2.66 -8.89
C SER A 321 -5.24 3.86 -9.19
N SER A 322 -6.54 3.72 -8.98
CA SER A 322 -7.53 4.75 -9.23
C SER A 322 -8.53 4.90 -8.10
N VAL A 323 -9.14 6.06 -8.01
CA VAL A 323 -10.21 6.39 -7.07
C VAL A 323 -11.51 6.61 -7.85
N ARG A 324 -12.59 6.07 -7.33
CA ARG A 324 -13.94 6.25 -7.89
C ARG A 324 -14.63 7.45 -7.26
N TRP A 325 -14.58 7.52 -5.93
CA TRP A 325 -15.12 8.62 -5.15
C TRP A 325 -14.50 8.66 -3.73
N VAL A 326 -14.67 9.78 -3.07
CA VAL A 326 -14.28 9.99 -1.68
C VAL A 326 -15.45 10.60 -0.91
N ALA A 327 -15.78 10.03 0.24
CA ALA A 327 -16.79 10.58 1.13
C ALA A 327 -16.17 11.00 2.46
N GLN A 328 -16.42 12.23 2.88
CA GLN A 328 -16.10 12.73 4.20
C GLN A 328 -17.36 12.74 5.04
N ARG A 329 -17.28 12.14 6.24
CA ARG A 329 -18.39 12.09 7.19
C ARG A 329 -18.22 13.10 8.31
N ASN A 330 -19.30 13.37 9.03
CA ASN A 330 -19.28 14.34 10.14
C ASN A 330 -18.66 13.76 11.40
N SER A 331 -18.85 12.47 11.63
CA SER A 331 -18.36 11.73 12.79
C SER A 331 -17.46 10.57 12.37
N ASP A 332 -16.65 10.07 13.30
CA ASP A 332 -15.81 8.89 13.05
C ASP A 332 -16.70 7.64 12.83
N LEU A 333 -16.21 6.74 12.00
CA LEU A 333 -16.92 5.51 11.67
C LEU A 333 -16.82 4.49 12.81
N ALA A 334 -17.95 4.09 13.36
CA ALA A 334 -18.07 2.96 14.27
C ALA A 334 -17.97 1.62 13.52
N GLY A 335 -18.37 1.58 12.25
CA GLY A 335 -18.26 0.40 11.42
C GLY A 335 -18.69 0.63 9.98
N ALA A 336 -18.43 -0.40 9.16
CA ALA A 336 -18.87 -0.43 7.77
C ALA A 336 -19.05 -1.88 7.31
N SER A 337 -20.02 -2.11 6.44
CA SER A 337 -20.32 -3.41 5.84
C SER A 337 -20.63 -3.22 4.36
N VAL A 338 -20.20 -4.16 3.55
CA VAL A 338 -20.52 -4.20 2.12
C VAL A 338 -21.91 -4.78 1.93
N GLU A 339 -22.73 -4.06 1.20
CA GLU A 339 -24.09 -4.44 0.87
C GLU A 339 -24.27 -4.47 -0.65
N ALA A 340 -25.37 -5.03 -1.12
CA ALA A 340 -25.66 -5.12 -2.57
C ALA A 340 -25.60 -3.75 -3.27
N GLY A 341 -26.12 -2.69 -2.64
CA GLY A 341 -26.18 -1.33 -3.19
C GLY A 341 -24.92 -0.50 -3.02
N GLY A 342 -23.97 -0.90 -2.16
CA GLY A 342 -22.79 -0.10 -1.85
C GLY A 342 -22.15 -0.41 -0.52
N LEU A 343 -21.78 0.62 0.24
CA LEU A 343 -21.16 0.52 1.54
C LEU A 343 -22.09 1.08 2.63
N LEU A 344 -22.62 0.21 3.49
CA LEU A 344 -23.32 0.65 4.69
C LEU A 344 -22.28 1.10 5.72
N ILE A 345 -22.43 2.32 6.21
CA ILE A 345 -21.58 2.89 7.26
C ILE A 345 -22.42 3.23 8.48
N VAL A 346 -21.81 3.09 9.65
CA VAL A 346 -22.35 3.53 10.92
C VAL A 346 -21.35 4.47 11.57
N GLU A 347 -21.80 5.65 11.96
CA GLU A 347 -20.96 6.68 12.59
C GLU A 347 -21.13 6.65 14.13
N GLN A 348 -20.12 7.14 14.87
CA GLN A 348 -20.11 7.14 16.33
C GLN A 348 -21.18 8.06 16.95
N ASP A 349 -21.74 9.00 16.20
CA ASP A 349 -22.87 9.81 16.62
C ASP A 349 -24.23 9.08 16.46
N GLY A 350 -24.21 7.87 15.89
CA GLY A 350 -25.40 7.05 15.64
C GLY A 350 -25.98 7.23 14.24
N SER A 351 -25.40 8.05 13.38
CA SER A 351 -25.82 8.17 12.00
C SER A 351 -25.52 6.87 11.22
N VAL A 352 -26.45 6.45 10.37
CA VAL A 352 -26.35 5.32 9.47
C VAL A 352 -26.57 5.80 8.05
N ALA A 353 -25.72 5.39 7.13
CA ALA A 353 -25.94 5.66 5.71
C ALA A 353 -25.48 4.49 4.84
N LEU A 354 -26.21 4.21 3.76
CA LEU A 354 -25.72 3.39 2.65
C LEU A 354 -25.15 4.33 1.59
N LEU A 355 -23.85 4.27 1.38
CA LEU A 355 -23.15 5.01 0.34
C LEU A 355 -23.23 4.22 -0.96
N GLY A 356 -23.78 4.83 -2.02
CA GLY A 356 -23.91 4.22 -3.33
C GLY A 356 -22.56 3.80 -3.90
N ALA A 357 -22.48 2.63 -4.52
CA ALA A 357 -21.24 2.10 -5.06
C ALA A 357 -20.67 2.95 -6.19
N ALA A 358 -21.51 3.65 -6.92
CA ALA A 358 -21.12 4.40 -8.13
C ALA A 358 -20.45 5.75 -7.80
N ASP A 359 -20.97 6.49 -6.82
CA ASP A 359 -20.61 7.88 -6.58
C ASP A 359 -20.48 8.27 -5.11
N GLY A 360 -20.68 7.33 -4.18
CA GLY A 360 -20.55 7.54 -2.74
C GLY A 360 -21.63 8.40 -2.10
N ARG A 361 -22.66 8.81 -2.85
CA ARG A 361 -23.79 9.54 -2.27
C ARG A 361 -24.66 8.62 -1.41
N PRO A 362 -25.20 9.12 -0.30
CA PRO A 362 -26.16 8.33 0.48
C PRO A 362 -27.39 7.98 -0.37
N VAL A 363 -27.72 6.70 -0.43
CA VAL A 363 -28.99 6.20 -1.01
C VAL A 363 -29.98 5.77 0.08
N PHE A 364 -29.50 5.75 1.31
CA PHE A 364 -30.29 5.53 2.52
C PHE A 364 -29.63 6.26 3.69
N SER A 365 -30.43 6.87 4.55
CA SER A 365 -29.99 7.55 5.77
C SER A 365 -30.95 7.28 6.94
N ALA A 366 -30.39 7.07 8.14
CA ALA A 366 -31.16 6.82 9.36
C ALA A 366 -30.36 7.22 10.62
N GLN A 367 -31.01 7.12 11.79
CA GLN A 367 -30.41 7.35 13.10
C GLN A 367 -30.69 6.18 14.04
N LEU A 368 -29.63 5.65 14.68
CA LEU A 368 -29.74 4.56 15.64
C LEU A 368 -30.41 4.97 16.97
N GLY A 369 -30.32 6.25 17.31
CA GLY A 369 -30.76 6.74 18.64
C GLY A 369 -29.81 6.40 19.79
N VAL A 370 -28.65 5.78 19.48
CA VAL A 370 -27.57 5.47 20.43
C VAL A 370 -26.23 5.84 19.81
N ARG A 371 -25.20 6.00 20.64
CA ARG A 371 -23.81 6.23 20.20
C ARG A 371 -23.06 4.89 20.19
N PRO A 372 -22.78 4.30 19.04
CA PRO A 372 -22.05 3.05 18.97
C PRO A 372 -20.55 3.25 19.16
N ALA A 373 -19.91 2.32 19.88
CA ALA A 373 -18.45 2.15 19.85
C ALA A 373 -18.02 1.35 18.62
N VAL A 374 -18.79 0.30 18.29
CA VAL A 374 -18.68 -0.50 17.09
C VAL A 374 -20.06 -0.91 16.64
N ALA A 375 -20.29 -0.92 15.33
CA ALA A 375 -21.53 -1.43 14.74
C ALA A 375 -21.28 -1.89 13.30
N PHE A 376 -22.00 -2.90 12.85
CA PHE A 376 -21.92 -3.45 11.50
C PHE A 376 -23.24 -4.13 11.11
N SER A 377 -23.44 -4.35 9.81
CA SER A 377 -24.60 -5.10 9.32
C SER A 377 -24.50 -6.58 9.67
N ALA A 378 -25.59 -7.14 10.11
CA ALA A 378 -25.75 -8.57 10.40
C ALA A 378 -26.45 -9.32 9.27
N GLY A 379 -26.30 -8.87 8.05
CA GLY A 379 -26.90 -9.47 6.86
C GLY A 379 -26.61 -8.66 5.61
N ASP A 380 -27.35 -8.93 4.56
CA ASP A 380 -27.27 -8.18 3.29
C ASP A 380 -28.65 -7.56 3.03
N PRO A 381 -28.96 -6.40 3.61
CA PRO A 381 -30.24 -5.77 3.43
C PRO A 381 -30.39 -5.26 1.99
N ALA A 382 -31.53 -5.55 1.37
CA ALA A 382 -31.89 -4.98 0.09
C ALA A 382 -32.28 -3.50 0.23
N LEU A 383 -31.29 -2.65 0.48
CA LEU A 383 -31.47 -1.20 0.59
C LEU A 383 -31.33 -0.57 -0.80
N SER A 384 -32.33 0.20 -1.20
CA SER A 384 -32.30 0.98 -2.42
C SER A 384 -32.99 2.32 -2.21
N GLY A 385 -32.50 3.34 -2.89
CA GLY A 385 -33.08 4.68 -2.85
C GLY A 385 -32.48 5.54 -3.95
N ALA A 386 -33.08 6.70 -4.18
CA ALA A 386 -32.46 7.72 -5.00
C ALA A 386 -31.28 8.35 -4.22
N PRO A 387 -30.14 8.61 -4.88
CA PRO A 387 -29.03 9.27 -4.23
C PRO A 387 -29.44 10.64 -3.64
N GLU A 388 -29.12 10.87 -2.36
CA GLU A 388 -29.37 12.12 -1.68
C GLU A 388 -28.26 13.15 -1.96
N GLY A 389 -28.62 14.41 -2.10
CA GLY A 389 -27.70 15.53 -2.33
C GLY A 389 -27.23 15.67 -3.78
N GLU A 390 -26.47 16.71 -4.02
CA GLU A 390 -25.86 16.99 -5.31
C GLU A 390 -24.56 16.20 -5.50
N ALA A 391 -24.29 15.77 -6.74
CA ALA A 391 -23.05 15.08 -7.08
C ALA A 391 -21.87 16.08 -7.05
N MET A 392 -20.94 15.87 -6.16
CA MET A 392 -19.71 16.67 -6.11
C MET A 392 -18.69 16.06 -7.08
N PRO A 393 -18.01 16.85 -7.93
CA PRO A 393 -16.92 16.38 -8.78
C PRO A 393 -15.83 15.68 -7.96
N LEU A 394 -15.20 14.66 -8.52
CA LEU A 394 -14.16 13.88 -7.84
C LEU A 394 -12.99 14.75 -7.35
N ARG A 395 -12.58 15.73 -8.16
CA ARG A 395 -11.58 16.72 -7.79
C ARG A 395 -11.94 17.43 -6.49
N ASP A 396 -13.18 17.88 -6.37
CA ASP A 396 -13.63 18.65 -5.19
C ASP A 396 -13.79 17.76 -3.95
N GLN A 397 -14.17 16.50 -4.12
CA GLN A 397 -14.16 15.50 -3.05
C GLN A 397 -12.74 15.25 -2.51
N LEU A 398 -11.76 15.10 -3.40
CA LEU A 398 -10.35 14.89 -3.03
C LEU A 398 -9.75 16.13 -2.38
N LEU A 399 -10.09 17.31 -2.90
CA LEU A 399 -9.65 18.60 -2.34
C LEU A 399 -10.21 18.77 -0.91
N ALA A 400 -11.50 18.55 -0.71
CA ALA A 400 -12.11 18.60 0.63
C ALA A 400 -11.45 17.61 1.62
N ALA A 401 -11.10 16.40 1.16
CA ALA A 401 -10.38 15.44 1.98
C ALA A 401 -8.94 15.90 2.29
N ALA A 402 -8.23 16.50 1.32
CA ALA A 402 -6.87 17.00 1.49
C ALA A 402 -6.80 18.20 2.45
N GLU A 403 -7.80 19.07 2.44
CA GLU A 403 -7.90 20.28 3.26
C GLU A 403 -8.52 20.06 4.64
N ASN A 404 -8.99 18.84 4.95
CA ASN A 404 -9.59 18.55 6.23
C ASN A 404 -8.67 18.96 7.39
N THR A 405 -9.22 19.62 8.41
CA THR A 405 -8.44 20.20 9.52
C THR A 405 -8.11 19.20 10.64
N ASP A 406 -8.68 18.00 10.64
CA ASP A 406 -8.41 16.97 11.64
C ASP A 406 -6.99 16.41 11.48
N SER A 407 -6.13 16.66 12.46
CA SER A 407 -4.72 16.24 12.44
C SER A 407 -4.53 14.72 12.37
N ARG A 408 -5.47 13.93 12.90
CA ARG A 408 -5.45 12.47 12.85
C ARG A 408 -5.50 11.94 11.41
N LEU A 409 -6.11 12.72 10.51
CA LEU A 409 -6.29 12.35 9.11
C LEU A 409 -5.06 12.63 8.23
N ALA A 410 -3.95 13.13 8.77
CA ALA A 410 -2.78 13.51 7.98
C ALA A 410 -2.33 12.40 6.98
N PRO A 411 -2.27 11.10 7.32
CA PRO A 411 -1.91 10.07 6.36
C PRO A 411 -2.91 9.92 5.20
N ALA A 412 -4.22 10.00 5.49
CA ALA A 412 -5.26 9.91 4.45
C ALA A 412 -5.32 11.18 3.58
N ARG A 413 -4.97 12.33 4.14
CA ARG A 413 -4.83 13.60 3.39
C ARG A 413 -3.68 13.53 2.38
N VAL A 414 -2.56 12.88 2.73
CA VAL A 414 -1.47 12.60 1.79
C VAL A 414 -1.97 11.74 0.63
N LEU A 415 -2.74 10.67 0.91
CA LEU A 415 -3.35 9.87 -0.14
C LEU A 415 -4.29 10.71 -1.02
N ALA A 416 -5.14 11.56 -0.42
CA ALA A 416 -6.03 12.44 -1.18
C ALA A 416 -5.25 13.38 -2.12
N VAL A 417 -4.14 13.97 -1.66
CA VAL A 417 -3.23 14.78 -2.49
C VAL A 417 -2.64 13.97 -3.65
N GLN A 418 -2.17 12.76 -3.39
CA GLN A 418 -1.59 11.90 -4.43
C GLN A 418 -2.64 11.48 -5.48
N LEU A 419 -3.88 11.19 -5.05
CA LEU A 419 -4.99 10.87 -5.94
C LEU A 419 -5.44 12.11 -6.72
N LEU A 420 -5.51 13.27 -6.08
CA LEU A 420 -5.80 14.57 -6.73
C LEU A 420 -4.77 14.87 -7.82
N ALA A 421 -3.49 14.68 -7.53
CA ALA A 421 -2.40 14.91 -8.49
C ALA A 421 -2.49 14.01 -9.73
N ALA A 422 -3.12 12.85 -9.64
CA ALA A 422 -3.30 11.94 -10.77
C ALA A 422 -4.43 12.37 -11.73
N LEU A 423 -5.29 13.30 -11.31
CA LEU A 423 -6.36 13.79 -12.16
C LEU A 423 -5.81 14.68 -13.29
N PRO A 424 -6.37 14.59 -14.51
CA PRO A 424 -5.84 15.31 -15.67
C PRO A 424 -6.28 16.79 -15.75
N GLU A 425 -7.17 17.24 -14.88
CA GLU A 425 -7.71 18.60 -14.91
C GLU A 425 -6.63 19.64 -14.63
N PRO A 426 -6.51 20.73 -15.45
CA PRO A 426 -5.54 21.79 -15.24
C PRO A 426 -5.69 22.52 -13.89
N GLU A 427 -6.90 22.64 -13.38
CA GLU A 427 -7.24 23.29 -12.11
C GLU A 427 -6.56 22.62 -10.91
N VAL A 428 -6.24 21.33 -11.01
CA VAL A 428 -5.50 20.57 -9.99
C VAL A 428 -4.14 21.21 -9.72
N THR A 429 -3.49 21.80 -10.73
CA THR A 429 -2.23 22.52 -10.55
C THR A 429 -2.40 23.71 -9.59
N THR A 430 -3.51 24.45 -9.70
CA THR A 430 -3.84 25.52 -8.75
C THR A 430 -4.06 24.96 -7.34
N ASN A 431 -4.88 23.91 -7.20
CA ASN A 431 -5.17 23.29 -5.90
C ASN A 431 -3.89 22.81 -5.20
N LEU A 432 -3.02 22.10 -5.94
CA LEU A 432 -1.73 21.63 -5.40
C LEU A 432 -0.81 22.79 -5.01
N THR A 433 -0.81 23.88 -5.78
CA THR A 433 -0.03 25.08 -5.45
C THR A 433 -0.51 25.69 -4.12
N GLU A 434 -1.81 25.80 -3.92
CA GLU A 434 -2.39 26.36 -2.70
C GLU A 434 -2.12 25.48 -1.48
N ILE A 435 -2.23 24.15 -1.60
CA ILE A 435 -1.90 23.21 -0.51
C ILE A 435 -0.39 23.26 -0.22
N CYS A 436 0.47 23.33 -1.25
CA CYS A 436 1.92 23.39 -1.09
C CYS A 436 2.36 24.70 -0.42
N ALA A 437 1.77 25.85 -0.81
CA ALA A 437 2.05 27.17 -0.23
C ALA A 437 1.43 27.35 1.17
N GLY A 438 0.40 26.55 1.50
CA GLY A 438 -0.45 26.79 2.65
C GLY A 438 0.15 26.40 3.99
N GLY A 439 0.41 27.39 4.87
CA GLY A 439 0.80 27.17 6.28
C GLY A 439 -0.30 26.59 7.19
N ARG A 440 -1.47 26.23 6.63
CA ARG A 440 -2.62 25.70 7.38
C ARG A 440 -2.70 24.16 7.36
N VAL A 441 -1.89 23.50 6.56
CA VAL A 441 -1.86 22.02 6.45
C VAL A 441 -0.65 21.45 7.19
N PRO A 442 -0.73 20.23 7.71
CA PRO A 442 0.41 19.55 8.33
C PRO A 442 1.60 19.46 7.37
N PRO A 443 2.85 19.56 7.85
CA PRO A 443 4.05 19.53 7.00
C PRO A 443 4.14 18.30 6.10
N LEU A 444 3.60 17.16 6.54
CA LEU A 444 3.55 15.93 5.75
C LEU A 444 2.68 16.09 4.49
N VAL A 445 1.52 16.71 4.64
CA VAL A 445 0.58 16.96 3.53
C VAL A 445 1.13 18.03 2.59
N GLN A 446 1.73 19.09 3.16
CA GLN A 446 2.37 20.14 2.38
C GLN A 446 3.50 19.58 1.50
N ARG A 447 4.41 18.79 2.08
CA ARG A 447 5.48 18.12 1.30
C ARG A 447 4.95 17.24 0.19
N ALA A 448 3.89 16.47 0.48
CA ALA A 448 3.25 15.63 -0.54
C ALA A 448 2.70 16.46 -1.70
N ALA A 449 2.05 17.61 -1.39
CA ALA A 449 1.54 18.52 -2.41
C ALA A 449 2.64 19.18 -3.22
N CYS A 450 3.74 19.61 -2.58
CA CYS A 450 4.89 20.20 -3.28
C CYS A 450 5.60 19.18 -4.18
N THR A 451 5.69 17.93 -3.74
CA THR A 451 6.23 16.83 -4.57
C THR A 451 5.30 16.58 -5.76
N ALA A 452 4.01 16.41 -5.50
CA ALA A 452 3.01 16.17 -6.53
C ALA A 452 2.90 17.32 -7.55
N LEU A 453 3.00 18.57 -7.08
CA LEU A 453 3.04 19.75 -7.95
C LEU A 453 4.24 19.70 -8.88
N GLY A 454 5.45 19.38 -8.36
CA GLY A 454 6.67 19.29 -9.17
C GLY A 454 6.65 18.16 -10.21
N GLU A 455 5.77 17.20 -10.07
CA GLU A 455 5.58 16.08 -11.01
C GLU A 455 4.46 16.31 -12.05
N ARG A 456 3.74 17.45 -11.96
CA ARG A 456 2.64 17.77 -12.88
C ARG A 456 3.12 17.95 -14.31
N THR A 457 2.30 17.43 -15.25
CA THR A 457 2.52 17.56 -16.70
C THR A 457 1.40 18.33 -17.41
N VAL A 458 0.42 18.83 -16.64
CA VAL A 458 -0.78 19.53 -17.15
C VAL A 458 -1.03 20.77 -16.31
N GLY A 459 -1.51 21.85 -16.93
CA GLY A 459 -1.87 23.10 -16.24
C GLY A 459 -0.81 24.19 -16.37
N GLY A 460 -0.17 24.34 -17.54
CA GLY A 460 0.84 25.37 -17.77
C GLY A 460 0.35 26.81 -17.51
N ASP A 461 -0.85 27.15 -17.93
CA ASP A 461 -1.41 28.49 -17.68
C ASP A 461 -1.70 28.75 -16.19
N GLN A 462 -2.10 27.70 -15.43
CA GLN A 462 -2.27 27.77 -13.98
C GLN A 462 -0.93 27.96 -13.28
N LEU A 463 0.10 27.24 -13.75
CA LEU A 463 1.47 27.36 -13.26
C LEU A 463 2.01 28.79 -13.50
N LEU A 464 1.84 29.33 -14.69
CA LEU A 464 2.29 30.71 -15.00
C LEU A 464 1.60 31.74 -14.10
N ARG A 465 0.27 31.66 -13.94
CA ARG A 465 -0.46 32.52 -13.00
C ARG A 465 0.01 32.39 -11.56
N ALA A 466 0.46 31.20 -11.16
CA ALA A 466 1.03 31.01 -9.84
C ALA A 466 2.41 31.68 -9.69
N LEU A 467 3.25 31.63 -10.73
CA LEU A 467 4.55 32.29 -10.79
C LEU A 467 4.48 33.82 -10.94
N GLU A 468 3.37 34.37 -11.41
CA GLU A 468 3.14 35.84 -11.45
C GLU A 468 2.93 36.40 -10.03
N ARG A 469 2.66 35.58 -9.03
CA ARG A 469 2.47 36.00 -7.63
C ARG A 469 3.81 36.14 -6.93
N HIS A 470 4.04 37.25 -6.27
CA HIS A 470 5.21 37.50 -5.42
C HIS A 470 4.80 37.67 -3.97
N ALA A 471 5.74 37.46 -3.07
CA ALA A 471 5.53 37.76 -1.65
C ALA A 471 5.36 39.29 -1.50
N SER A 472 4.41 39.69 -0.67
CA SER A 472 4.22 41.10 -0.30
C SER A 472 3.85 41.22 1.16
N VAL A 473 4.77 41.75 1.95
CA VAL A 473 4.52 41.99 3.38
C VAL A 473 3.35 42.99 3.58
N LEU A 474 3.21 43.94 2.69
CA LEU A 474 2.14 44.98 2.77
C LEU A 474 0.76 44.37 2.48
N GLU A 475 0.70 43.38 1.60
CA GLU A 475 -0.54 42.70 1.23
C GLU A 475 -0.77 41.41 2.04
N GLY A 476 0.19 41.03 2.86
CA GLY A 476 0.12 39.78 3.65
C GLY A 476 0.14 38.53 2.78
N THR A 477 0.71 38.61 1.58
CA THR A 477 0.86 37.46 0.68
C THR A 477 2.19 36.76 0.91
N SER A 478 2.18 35.42 0.94
CA SER A 478 3.39 34.59 1.02
C SER A 478 3.93 34.28 -0.39
N ALA A 479 5.24 34.04 -0.47
CA ALA A 479 5.85 33.56 -1.70
C ALA A 479 5.18 32.26 -2.19
N PRO A 480 4.98 32.09 -3.50
CA PRO A 480 4.52 30.81 -4.05
C PRO A 480 5.61 29.75 -3.88
N PRO A 481 5.29 28.44 -3.95
CA PRO A 481 6.26 27.35 -3.87
C PRO A 481 7.06 27.24 -5.18
N THR A 482 7.96 28.23 -5.41
CA THR A 482 8.63 28.47 -6.69
C THR A 482 9.47 27.29 -7.16
N ALA A 483 10.16 26.57 -6.27
CA ALA A 483 10.95 25.39 -6.65
C ALA A 483 10.05 24.23 -7.14
N ALA A 484 8.86 24.04 -6.56
CA ALA A 484 7.92 23.04 -7.03
C ALA A 484 7.30 23.44 -8.38
N LEU A 485 6.92 24.70 -8.53
CA LEU A 485 6.44 25.25 -9.80
C LEU A 485 7.51 25.18 -10.89
N ALA A 486 8.77 25.48 -10.56
CA ALA A 486 9.90 25.40 -11.47
C ALA A 486 10.11 23.96 -12.00
N ARG A 487 10.05 22.96 -11.11
CA ARG A 487 10.10 21.54 -11.54
C ARG A 487 8.92 21.17 -12.44
N ALA A 488 7.72 21.62 -12.12
CA ALA A 488 6.54 21.40 -12.96
C ALA A 488 6.70 22.07 -14.34
N ALA A 489 7.26 23.29 -14.41
CA ALA A 489 7.56 23.96 -15.68
C ALA A 489 8.50 23.13 -16.57
N VAL A 490 9.54 22.52 -15.99
CA VAL A 490 10.43 21.59 -16.70
C VAL A 490 9.67 20.38 -17.22
N ARG A 491 8.83 19.75 -16.37
CA ARG A 491 8.02 18.58 -16.77
C ARG A 491 7.03 18.87 -17.88
N MET A 492 6.50 20.09 -17.92
CA MET A 492 5.58 20.56 -18.95
C MET A 492 6.31 21.14 -20.18
N GLU A 493 7.64 21.25 -20.14
CA GLU A 493 8.46 21.97 -21.15
C GLU A 493 7.99 23.43 -21.36
N GLU A 494 7.50 24.07 -20.27
CA GLU A 494 6.83 25.38 -20.30
C GLU A 494 7.86 26.52 -20.27
N ARG A 495 8.40 26.85 -21.45
CA ARG A 495 9.42 27.92 -21.59
C ARG A 495 8.95 29.31 -21.25
N ARG A 496 7.63 29.59 -21.30
CA ARG A 496 7.06 30.87 -20.87
C ARG A 496 7.29 31.15 -19.37
N ALA A 497 7.64 30.11 -18.59
CA ALA A 497 8.00 30.24 -17.18
C ALA A 497 9.38 30.90 -16.95
N VAL A 498 10.28 30.90 -17.95
CA VAL A 498 11.65 31.41 -17.80
C VAL A 498 11.68 32.87 -17.29
N PRO A 499 11.01 33.85 -17.91
CA PRO A 499 11.04 35.25 -17.41
C PRO A 499 10.46 35.37 -15.99
N LEU A 500 9.47 34.56 -15.62
CA LEU A 500 8.87 34.59 -14.29
C LEU A 500 9.81 33.96 -13.23
N LEU A 501 10.48 32.88 -13.58
CA LEU A 501 11.49 32.26 -12.72
C LEU A 501 12.70 33.17 -12.49
N LEU A 502 13.12 33.93 -13.52
CA LEU A 502 14.15 34.95 -13.39
C LEU A 502 13.71 36.10 -12.47
N ALA A 503 12.45 36.54 -12.57
CA ALA A 503 11.91 37.56 -11.65
C ALA A 503 11.96 37.06 -10.18
N HIS A 504 11.61 35.78 -9.91
CA HIS A 504 11.76 35.22 -8.58
C HIS A 504 13.21 35.04 -8.13
N LEU A 505 14.13 34.71 -9.03
CA LEU A 505 15.56 34.64 -8.72
C LEU A 505 16.13 35.98 -8.25
N GLN A 506 15.61 37.10 -8.78
CA GLN A 506 16.02 38.45 -8.46
C GLN A 506 15.23 39.07 -7.30
N ASP A 507 14.13 38.44 -6.87
CA ASP A 507 13.28 38.94 -5.80
C ASP A 507 13.89 38.59 -4.42
N PRO A 508 14.32 39.59 -3.60
CA PRO A 508 14.89 39.33 -2.28
C PRO A 508 13.91 38.71 -1.27
N GLN A 509 12.61 38.63 -1.60
CA GLN A 509 11.59 37.98 -0.78
C GLN A 509 11.39 36.53 -1.15
N THR A 510 12.03 36.03 -2.20
CA THR A 510 12.04 34.60 -2.52
C THR A 510 12.83 33.85 -1.45
N PRO A 511 12.24 32.81 -0.79
CA PRO A 511 12.96 32.01 0.20
C PRO A 511 14.22 31.36 -0.39
N VAL A 512 15.32 31.40 0.37
CA VAL A 512 16.63 30.90 -0.08
C VAL A 512 16.57 29.41 -0.47
N GLU A 513 15.72 28.64 0.23
CA GLU A 513 15.48 27.21 -0.01
C GLU A 513 14.87 26.94 -1.39
N GLU A 514 14.20 27.92 -1.99
CA GLU A 514 13.55 27.80 -3.31
C GLU A 514 14.54 28.07 -4.47
N LEU A 515 15.62 28.84 -4.23
CA LEU A 515 16.51 29.34 -5.27
C LEU A 515 17.19 28.23 -6.07
N ALA A 516 17.67 27.18 -5.39
CA ALA A 516 18.33 26.05 -6.04
C ALA A 516 17.43 25.34 -7.07
N GLY A 517 16.12 25.21 -6.75
CA GLY A 517 15.13 24.62 -7.65
C GLY A 517 14.81 25.51 -8.85
N ILE A 518 14.79 26.84 -8.65
CA ILE A 518 14.63 27.82 -9.74
C ILE A 518 15.78 27.71 -10.73
N VAL A 519 17.02 27.75 -10.23
CA VAL A 519 18.23 27.70 -11.06
C VAL A 519 18.33 26.39 -11.84
N ASP A 520 18.01 25.26 -11.18
CA ASP A 520 18.00 23.95 -11.85
C ASP A 520 16.98 23.90 -13.00
N ALA A 521 15.81 24.48 -12.79
CA ALA A 521 14.79 24.58 -13.85
C ALA A 521 15.24 25.47 -15.01
N LEU A 522 15.84 26.61 -14.75
CA LEU A 522 16.39 27.50 -15.77
C LEU A 522 17.44 26.80 -16.64
N LYS A 523 18.32 26.01 -16.00
CA LYS A 523 19.29 25.15 -16.70
C LYS A 523 18.61 24.14 -17.61
N GLN A 524 17.58 23.45 -17.12
CA GLN A 524 16.90 22.38 -17.86
C GLN A 524 16.01 22.92 -18.99
N LEU A 525 15.38 24.07 -18.81
CA LEU A 525 14.60 24.74 -19.87
C LEU A 525 15.48 25.27 -21.02
N GLY A 526 16.78 25.44 -20.76
CA GLY A 526 17.80 25.69 -21.79
C GLY A 526 17.70 27.04 -22.48
N ASP A 527 17.14 28.06 -21.83
CA ASP A 527 17.02 29.41 -22.42
C ASP A 527 18.26 30.26 -22.12
N ARG A 528 18.99 30.66 -23.18
CA ARG A 528 20.20 31.48 -23.06
C ARG A 528 19.98 32.86 -22.47
N SER A 529 18.75 33.39 -22.49
CA SER A 529 18.41 34.65 -21.85
C SER A 529 18.62 34.64 -20.34
N ALA A 530 18.68 33.46 -19.74
CA ALA A 530 18.94 33.29 -18.30
C ALA A 530 20.42 33.52 -17.92
N ALA A 531 21.36 33.53 -18.87
CA ALA A 531 22.78 33.63 -18.56
C ALA A 531 23.16 34.89 -17.81
N GLY A 532 22.81 36.09 -18.33
CA GLY A 532 23.10 37.35 -17.65
C GLY A 532 22.53 37.45 -16.22
N PRO A 533 21.24 37.18 -15.99
CA PRO A 533 20.68 37.14 -14.65
C PRO A 533 21.33 36.11 -13.71
N LEU A 534 21.81 34.96 -14.21
CA LEU A 534 22.55 33.97 -13.42
C LEU A 534 23.97 34.45 -13.07
N GLU A 535 24.65 35.17 -13.96
CA GLU A 535 25.91 35.85 -13.68
C GLU A 535 25.75 36.89 -12.59
N ASP A 536 24.72 37.74 -12.70
CA ASP A 536 24.39 38.76 -11.71
C ASP A 536 24.07 38.11 -10.35
N PHE A 537 23.34 37.00 -10.31
CA PHE A 537 23.04 36.24 -9.11
C PHE A 537 24.32 35.72 -8.47
N LEU A 538 25.24 35.15 -9.23
CA LEU A 538 26.53 34.68 -8.71
C LEU A 538 27.35 35.80 -8.11
N ARG A 539 27.51 36.92 -8.84
CA ARG A 539 28.27 38.10 -8.37
C ARG A 539 27.69 38.76 -7.13
N LEU A 540 26.35 38.77 -7.02
CA LEU A 540 25.68 39.39 -5.89
C LEU A 540 25.78 38.58 -4.59
N TYR A 541 25.67 37.25 -4.70
CA TYR A 541 25.47 36.42 -3.52
C TYR A 541 26.67 35.51 -3.13
N HIS A 542 27.73 35.45 -3.96
CA HIS A 542 28.87 34.53 -3.69
C HIS A 542 29.62 34.83 -2.40
N ALA A 543 29.63 36.10 -1.94
CA ALA A 543 30.32 36.54 -0.73
C ALA A 543 29.40 36.71 0.50
N GLU A 544 28.13 36.27 0.41
CA GLU A 544 27.22 36.23 1.56
C GLU A 544 27.69 35.22 2.65
N PRO A 545 27.24 35.40 3.89
CA PRO A 545 27.57 34.45 4.96
C PRO A 545 27.19 33.01 4.59
N PRO A 546 27.99 32.00 4.99
CA PRO A 546 27.78 30.62 4.64
C PRO A 546 26.36 30.11 4.98
N ASN A 547 25.62 29.65 3.95
CA ASN A 547 24.30 29.08 4.02
C ASN A 547 24.24 27.92 3.03
N ASP A 548 23.90 26.72 3.49
CA ASP A 548 23.90 25.52 2.65
C ASP A 548 22.93 25.61 1.46
N ALA A 549 21.75 26.18 1.67
CA ALA A 549 20.76 26.34 0.61
C ALA A 549 21.21 27.35 -0.46
N LEU A 550 21.78 28.49 -0.04
CA LEU A 550 22.36 29.46 -0.96
C LEU A 550 23.57 28.91 -1.68
N GLY A 551 24.45 28.18 -0.95
CA GLY A 551 25.61 27.52 -1.55
C GLY A 551 25.22 26.50 -2.62
N ALA A 552 24.14 25.76 -2.41
CA ALA A 552 23.57 24.85 -3.43
C ALA A 552 23.03 25.63 -4.65
N ALA A 553 22.33 26.74 -4.42
CA ALA A 553 21.81 27.58 -5.51
C ALA A 553 22.94 28.21 -6.36
N LEU A 554 23.99 28.72 -5.71
CA LEU A 554 25.18 29.26 -6.40
C LEU A 554 25.92 28.17 -7.18
N GLY A 555 26.06 26.97 -6.59
CA GLY A 555 26.64 25.83 -7.31
C GLY A 555 25.85 25.43 -8.55
N ASN A 556 24.51 25.35 -8.44
CA ASN A 556 23.63 25.10 -9.58
C ASN A 556 23.72 26.22 -10.62
N ALA A 557 23.91 27.49 -10.22
CA ALA A 557 24.06 28.62 -11.13
C ALA A 557 25.35 28.53 -11.96
N ALA A 558 26.48 28.16 -11.33
CA ALA A 558 27.73 27.90 -12.06
C ALA A 558 27.57 26.80 -13.11
N ASP A 559 26.93 25.66 -12.71
CA ASP A 559 26.65 24.57 -13.63
C ASP A 559 25.67 24.97 -14.77
N ALA A 560 24.68 25.83 -14.44
CA ALA A 560 23.71 26.32 -15.40
C ALA A 560 24.36 27.24 -16.45
N LEU A 561 25.25 28.13 -16.04
CA LEU A 561 26.01 29.00 -16.96
C LEU A 561 26.82 28.18 -17.97
N VAL A 562 27.58 27.19 -17.47
CA VAL A 562 28.33 26.27 -18.36
C VAL A 562 27.40 25.59 -19.36
N ALA A 563 26.24 25.12 -18.90
CA ALA A 563 25.29 24.42 -19.76
C ALA A 563 24.64 25.34 -20.81
N LEU A 564 24.37 26.60 -20.46
CA LEU A 564 23.64 27.56 -21.31
C LEU A 564 24.55 28.28 -22.31
N VAL A 565 25.75 28.70 -21.90
CA VAL A 565 26.63 29.57 -22.70
C VAL A 565 28.04 29.03 -22.89
N GLY A 566 28.38 27.89 -22.28
CA GLY A 566 29.68 27.21 -22.44
C GLY A 566 30.87 28.08 -22.04
N PRO A 567 31.94 28.20 -22.89
CA PRO A 567 33.15 28.96 -22.57
C PRO A 567 32.95 30.44 -22.24
N VAL A 568 31.84 31.05 -22.66
CA VAL A 568 31.53 32.45 -22.37
C VAL A 568 31.38 32.66 -20.85
N ALA A 569 31.01 31.65 -20.09
CA ALA A 569 30.89 31.71 -18.63
C ALA A 569 32.26 31.82 -17.90
N ALA A 570 33.40 31.54 -18.58
CA ALA A 570 34.69 31.38 -17.93
C ALA A 570 35.13 32.60 -17.10
N ASP A 571 34.95 33.81 -17.63
CA ASP A 571 35.37 35.04 -16.96
C ASP A 571 34.64 35.23 -15.62
N THR A 572 33.32 35.02 -15.58
CA THR A 572 32.54 35.08 -14.33
C THR A 572 32.90 33.97 -13.36
N LEU A 573 33.15 32.75 -13.86
CA LEU A 573 33.52 31.61 -13.00
C LEU A 573 34.91 31.82 -12.36
N HIS A 574 35.91 32.39 -13.11
CA HIS A 574 37.22 32.78 -12.55
C HIS A 574 37.07 33.86 -11.48
N GLU A 575 36.25 34.89 -11.72
CA GLU A 575 35.97 35.94 -10.75
C GLU A 575 35.45 35.34 -9.42
N ILE A 576 34.51 34.37 -9.47
CA ILE A 576 33.98 33.72 -8.29
C ILE A 576 34.99 32.78 -7.62
N GLU A 577 35.80 32.03 -8.38
CA GLU A 577 36.85 31.14 -7.88
C GLU A 577 37.95 31.88 -7.12
N ASP A 578 38.40 33.02 -7.68
CA ASP A 578 39.53 33.80 -7.17
C ASP A 578 39.17 34.68 -5.99
N ASP A 579 37.87 35.00 -5.75
CA ASP A 579 37.47 35.80 -4.60
C ASP A 579 37.60 35.03 -3.29
N LEU A 580 38.63 35.37 -2.51
CA LEU A 580 38.92 34.77 -1.22
C LEU A 580 37.84 35.02 -0.16
N LEU A 581 37.02 36.04 -0.32
CA LEU A 581 35.86 36.35 0.55
C LEU A 581 34.65 35.55 0.17
N GLY A 582 34.67 34.93 -1.00
CA GLY A 582 33.58 34.12 -1.53
C GLY A 582 33.34 32.86 -0.70
N MET A 583 32.08 32.46 -0.69
CA MET A 583 31.61 31.25 -0.01
C MET A 583 32.37 30.00 -0.54
N PRO A 584 32.97 29.16 0.32
CA PRO A 584 33.76 28.00 -0.12
C PRO A 584 32.99 27.05 -1.07
N ALA A 585 31.69 26.89 -0.88
CA ALA A 585 30.83 26.08 -1.72
C ALA A 585 30.72 26.66 -3.16
N ALA A 586 30.52 27.99 -3.27
CA ALA A 586 30.44 28.66 -4.58
C ALA A 586 31.78 28.59 -5.33
N ARG A 587 32.89 28.87 -4.64
CA ARG A 587 34.24 28.82 -5.19
C ARG A 587 34.61 27.41 -5.69
N GLY A 588 34.34 26.38 -4.87
CA GLY A 588 34.62 24.99 -5.27
C GLY A 588 33.77 24.53 -6.47
N ARG A 589 32.56 25.03 -6.61
CA ARG A 589 31.71 24.71 -7.78
C ARG A 589 32.12 25.48 -9.02
N ALA A 590 32.55 26.75 -8.88
CA ALA A 590 33.11 27.52 -9.98
C ALA A 590 34.40 26.86 -10.53
N HIS A 591 35.30 26.42 -9.64
CA HIS A 591 36.48 25.63 -10.01
C HIS A 591 36.10 24.37 -10.78
N ALA A 592 35.19 23.52 -10.27
CA ALA A 592 34.76 22.31 -10.93
C ALA A 592 34.09 22.58 -12.30
N ALA A 593 33.37 23.68 -12.41
CA ALA A 593 32.73 24.11 -13.66
C ALA A 593 33.78 24.54 -14.71
N LEU A 594 34.86 25.24 -14.31
CA LEU A 594 36.00 25.59 -15.15
C LEU A 594 36.79 24.36 -15.62
N GLU A 595 37.04 23.40 -14.73
CA GLU A 595 37.66 22.13 -15.10
C GLU A 595 36.82 21.38 -16.18
N ALA A 596 35.50 21.38 -16.01
CA ALA A 596 34.59 20.76 -16.97
C ALA A 596 34.63 21.46 -18.35
N LEU A 597 34.74 22.80 -18.38
CA LEU A 597 34.93 23.57 -19.62
C LEU A 597 36.25 23.25 -20.30
N ALA A 598 37.35 23.17 -19.53
CA ALA A 598 38.69 22.82 -20.06
C ALA A 598 38.68 21.41 -20.66
N ALA A 599 38.16 20.42 -19.97
CA ALA A 599 38.05 19.04 -20.43
C ALA A 599 37.17 18.92 -21.70
N GLY A 600 36.05 19.66 -21.77
CA GLY A 600 35.19 19.74 -22.94
C GLY A 600 35.86 20.41 -24.13
N GLY A 601 36.68 21.44 -23.91
CA GLY A 601 37.48 22.12 -24.93
C GLY A 601 38.57 21.22 -25.53
N GLU A 602 39.27 20.44 -24.70
CA GLU A 602 40.28 19.46 -25.16
C GLU A 602 39.66 18.35 -26.01
N ALA A 603 38.50 17.83 -25.58
CA ALA A 603 37.74 16.82 -26.33
C ALA A 603 37.27 17.34 -27.71
N ALA A 604 36.79 18.58 -27.78
CA ALA A 604 36.37 19.24 -29.01
C ALA A 604 37.55 19.46 -29.95
N GLN A 605 38.70 19.94 -29.43
CA GLN A 605 39.93 20.11 -30.21
C GLN A 605 40.52 18.77 -30.71
N ALA A 606 40.41 17.70 -29.92
CA ALA A 606 40.82 16.35 -30.35
C ALA A 606 39.92 15.82 -31.47
N ALA A 607 38.61 16.07 -31.40
CA ALA A 607 37.65 15.74 -32.45
C ALA A 607 37.90 16.53 -33.76
N ASP A 608 38.21 17.83 -33.65
CA ASP A 608 38.55 18.66 -34.79
C ASP A 608 39.89 18.23 -35.44
N ARG A 609 40.94 17.87 -34.67
CA ARG A 609 42.18 17.32 -35.18
C ARG A 609 41.94 15.97 -35.87
N ALA A 610 41.16 15.08 -35.29
CA ALA A 610 40.78 13.81 -35.90
C ALA A 610 39.99 14.03 -37.23
N GLY A 611 39.11 15.07 -37.26
CA GLY A 611 38.38 15.48 -38.44
C GLY A 611 39.30 16.06 -39.55
N GLN A 612 40.34 16.84 -39.17
CA GLN A 612 41.34 17.39 -40.11
C GLN A 612 42.29 16.30 -40.66
N ASP A 613 42.71 15.37 -39.81
CA ASP A 613 43.52 14.21 -40.25
C ASP A 613 42.74 13.27 -41.20
N ALA A 614 41.42 13.13 -41.03
CA ALA A 614 40.56 12.39 -41.95
C ALA A 614 40.35 13.09 -43.32
N GLN A 615 40.45 14.42 -43.35
CA GLN A 615 40.37 15.19 -44.62
C GLN A 615 41.65 15.16 -45.44
N HIS A 616 42.81 14.83 -44.84
CA HIS A 616 44.10 14.71 -45.52
C HIS A 616 44.38 13.33 -46.16
N THR A 617 43.57 12.32 -45.77
CA THR A 617 43.57 10.99 -46.41
C THR A 617 42.40 10.93 -47.39
N GLY A 618 42.59 11.46 -48.61
CA GLY A 618 41.56 11.60 -49.64
C GLY A 618 40.76 10.32 -49.96
N ALA A 619 39.72 10.10 -49.23
CA ALA A 619 38.68 9.13 -49.55
C ALA A 619 37.34 9.90 -49.71
N ASN A 620 36.86 9.98 -50.92
CA ASN A 620 35.59 10.55 -51.31
C ASN A 620 34.44 9.82 -50.62
N PRO A 621 33.60 10.42 -49.80
CA PRO A 621 32.48 9.72 -49.18
C PRO A 621 31.35 9.58 -50.19
N THR A 622 31.18 8.39 -50.72
CA THR A 622 29.91 7.99 -51.34
C THR A 622 28.82 8.01 -50.26
N ALA A 623 27.90 8.93 -50.44
CA ALA A 623 26.71 9.03 -49.66
C ALA A 623 25.83 7.79 -49.83
N ASN A 624 25.88 6.88 -48.86
CA ASN A 624 24.88 5.87 -48.51
C ASN A 624 25.49 4.91 -47.46
N GLY A 625 25.77 5.42 -46.25
CA GLY A 625 26.03 4.62 -45.08
C GLY A 625 24.72 4.13 -44.45
N PRO A 626 24.66 2.88 -43.91
CA PRO A 626 23.47 2.38 -43.24
C PRO A 626 23.13 3.28 -42.04
N VAL A 627 21.86 3.60 -41.91
CA VAL A 627 21.33 4.33 -40.76
C VAL A 627 21.74 3.59 -39.50
N ASP A 628 22.44 4.25 -38.58
CA ASP A 628 22.83 3.68 -37.29
C ASP A 628 21.59 3.38 -36.45
N THR A 629 21.20 2.11 -36.38
CA THR A 629 20.01 1.63 -35.64
C THR A 629 20.28 1.35 -34.18
N ARG A 630 21.52 1.59 -33.66
CA ARG A 630 21.87 1.37 -32.28
C ARG A 630 21.05 2.31 -31.36
N PRO A 631 20.66 1.88 -30.15
CA PRO A 631 19.94 2.71 -29.19
C PRO A 631 20.79 3.90 -28.71
N ALA A 632 20.17 5.01 -28.36
CA ALA A 632 20.87 6.17 -27.84
C ALA A 632 21.36 5.94 -26.40
N GLN A 633 20.62 5.19 -25.60
CA GLN A 633 20.95 4.76 -24.24
C GLN A 633 20.42 3.35 -24.00
N LEU A 634 21.06 2.64 -23.05
CA LEU A 634 20.60 1.35 -22.58
C LEU A 634 19.47 1.54 -21.55
N THR A 635 18.51 0.63 -21.56
CA THR A 635 17.41 0.56 -20.61
C THR A 635 17.54 -0.66 -19.70
N VAL A 636 16.80 -0.66 -18.57
CA VAL A 636 16.72 -1.86 -17.70
C VAL A 636 16.14 -3.05 -18.46
N ALA A 637 15.24 -2.82 -19.42
CA ALA A 637 14.67 -3.87 -20.26
C ALA A 637 15.73 -4.53 -21.18
N ASP A 638 16.72 -3.80 -21.64
CA ASP A 638 17.84 -4.37 -22.42
C ASP A 638 18.71 -5.27 -21.54
N LEU A 639 18.97 -4.87 -20.29
CA LEU A 639 19.66 -5.69 -19.31
C LEU A 639 18.84 -6.95 -18.95
N GLU A 640 17.55 -6.83 -18.70
CA GLU A 640 16.67 -7.97 -18.43
C GLU A 640 16.66 -8.98 -19.58
N ARG A 641 16.61 -8.50 -20.81
CA ARG A 641 16.67 -9.34 -22.01
C ARG A 641 18.01 -10.07 -22.12
N ALA A 642 19.12 -9.37 -21.85
CA ALA A 642 20.47 -9.97 -21.87
C ALA A 642 20.69 -10.99 -20.74
N LEU A 643 19.96 -10.88 -19.64
CA LEU A 643 20.06 -11.79 -18.49
C LEU A 643 18.99 -12.89 -18.48
N SER A 644 18.08 -12.91 -19.45
CA SER A 644 16.91 -13.82 -19.44
C SER A 644 17.30 -15.30 -19.41
N ASP A 645 18.33 -15.70 -20.14
CA ASP A 645 18.84 -17.09 -20.24
C ASP A 645 19.64 -17.52 -19.00
N VAL A 646 20.25 -16.59 -18.28
CA VAL A 646 21.03 -16.87 -17.06
C VAL A 646 20.25 -16.59 -15.77
N ARG A 647 19.01 -16.13 -15.86
CA ARG A 647 18.17 -15.84 -14.70
C ARG A 647 18.05 -17.01 -13.72
N PRO A 648 17.88 -18.28 -14.15
CA PRO A 648 17.87 -19.42 -13.24
C PRO A 648 19.15 -19.56 -12.42
N SER A 649 20.32 -19.32 -13.04
CA SER A 649 21.63 -19.37 -12.38
C SER A 649 21.81 -18.22 -11.39
N LEU A 650 21.34 -17.01 -11.72
CA LEU A 650 21.36 -15.85 -10.83
C LEU A 650 20.45 -16.07 -9.61
N VAL A 651 19.27 -16.66 -9.83
CA VAL A 651 18.35 -17.04 -8.75
C VAL A 651 18.98 -18.10 -7.85
N ALA A 652 19.71 -19.07 -8.41
CA ALA A 652 20.43 -20.08 -7.63
C ALA A 652 21.51 -19.45 -6.73
N CYS A 653 22.21 -18.40 -7.18
CA CYS A 653 23.17 -17.65 -6.36
C CYS A 653 22.53 -16.99 -5.13
N LEU A 654 21.26 -16.57 -5.23
CA LEU A 654 20.54 -15.93 -4.13
C LEU A 654 19.85 -16.91 -3.18
N ARG A 655 19.74 -18.19 -3.56
CA ARG A 655 19.23 -19.23 -2.67
C ARG A 655 20.34 -19.61 -1.70
N SER A 656 20.26 -19.14 -0.47
CA SER A 656 21.15 -19.59 0.60
C SER A 656 20.55 -20.75 1.36
N ASP A 657 21.43 -21.55 2.01
CA ASP A 657 21.05 -22.67 2.89
C ASP A 657 20.14 -22.28 4.07
N SER A 658 19.93 -20.98 4.32
CA SER A 658 19.09 -20.47 5.41
C SER A 658 17.59 -20.34 5.06
N GLY A 659 17.16 -20.69 3.85
CA GLY A 659 15.74 -20.74 3.46
C GLY A 659 14.98 -19.41 3.38
N ARG A 660 15.63 -18.27 3.57
CA ARG A 660 15.00 -16.93 3.43
C ARG A 660 15.11 -16.42 1.99
N PRO A 661 14.01 -15.96 1.40
CA PRO A 661 14.07 -15.34 0.08
C PRO A 661 14.92 -14.07 0.17
N ARG A 662 15.91 -13.94 -0.71
CA ARG A 662 16.78 -12.77 -0.81
C ARG A 662 16.52 -12.03 -2.10
N SER A 663 16.62 -10.71 -2.05
CA SER A 663 16.70 -9.87 -3.24
C SER A 663 18.07 -9.23 -3.29
N ALA A 664 18.65 -9.12 -4.49
CA ALA A 664 19.92 -8.42 -4.68
C ALA A 664 19.69 -7.20 -5.58
N ARG A 665 20.21 -6.06 -5.16
CA ARG A 665 20.34 -4.88 -5.99
C ARG A 665 21.66 -4.99 -6.75
N ILE A 666 21.59 -5.05 -8.08
CA ILE A 666 22.72 -5.22 -8.96
C ILE A 666 22.94 -3.93 -9.74
N ILE A 667 24.16 -3.42 -9.71
CA ILE A 667 24.59 -2.28 -10.51
C ILE A 667 25.52 -2.81 -11.58
N VAL A 668 25.18 -2.57 -12.85
CA VAL A 668 25.94 -2.98 -14.02
C VAL A 668 26.44 -1.75 -14.73
N VAL A 669 27.72 -1.72 -15.05
CA VAL A 669 28.34 -0.67 -15.85
C VAL A 669 28.88 -1.30 -17.13
N SER A 670 28.45 -0.77 -18.29
CA SER A 670 28.92 -1.18 -19.60
C SER A 670 29.70 -0.05 -20.27
N ASP A 671 30.63 -0.42 -21.17
CA ASP A 671 31.22 0.50 -22.12
C ASP A 671 30.25 0.81 -23.28
N GLY A 672 30.65 1.68 -24.17
CA GLY A 672 29.87 2.06 -25.35
C GLY A 672 29.63 0.94 -26.38
N ASP A 673 30.45 -0.08 -26.35
CA ASP A 673 30.35 -1.24 -27.24
C ASP A 673 29.46 -2.33 -26.65
N GLY A 674 28.98 -2.15 -25.41
CA GLY A 674 28.06 -3.08 -24.71
C GLY A 674 28.76 -4.12 -23.83
N ASN A 675 30.12 -4.06 -23.68
CA ASN A 675 30.82 -4.96 -22.77
C ASN A 675 30.56 -4.51 -21.31
N ILE A 676 30.27 -5.45 -20.44
CA ILE A 676 30.05 -5.19 -19.02
C ILE A 676 31.41 -5.08 -18.32
N THR A 677 31.77 -3.85 -17.92
CA THR A 677 33.05 -3.53 -17.30
C THR A 677 33.08 -3.66 -15.81
N GLN A 678 31.93 -3.42 -15.15
CA GLN A 678 31.82 -3.51 -13.71
C GLN A 678 30.40 -4.04 -13.29
N VAL A 679 30.39 -4.92 -12.30
CA VAL A 679 29.17 -5.42 -11.67
C VAL A 679 29.37 -5.36 -10.16
N THR A 680 28.41 -4.77 -9.47
CA THR A 680 28.35 -4.73 -7.99
C THR A 680 26.98 -5.26 -7.57
N SER A 681 26.95 -6.12 -6.59
CA SER A 681 25.69 -6.69 -6.04
C SER A 681 25.62 -6.47 -4.54
N SER A 682 24.43 -6.15 -4.03
CA SER A 682 24.21 -6.01 -2.58
C SER A 682 24.25 -7.35 -1.83
N ASP A 683 24.13 -8.47 -2.54
CA ASP A 683 24.16 -9.83 -1.97
C ASP A 683 24.75 -10.79 -3.00
N ALA A 684 25.45 -11.82 -2.52
CA ALA A 684 26.04 -12.89 -3.33
C ALA A 684 26.95 -12.42 -4.48
N GLU A 685 27.68 -11.29 -4.34
CA GLU A 685 28.48 -10.67 -5.40
C GLU A 685 29.48 -11.63 -6.05
N ALA A 686 30.16 -12.46 -5.25
CA ALA A 686 31.13 -13.44 -5.74
C ALA A 686 30.52 -14.48 -6.71
N CYS A 687 29.22 -14.78 -6.58
CA CYS A 687 28.49 -15.69 -7.46
C CYS A 687 27.83 -14.94 -8.64
N VAL A 688 27.20 -13.80 -8.36
CA VAL A 688 26.39 -13.03 -9.34
C VAL A 688 27.27 -12.32 -10.37
N ALA A 689 28.38 -11.69 -9.95
CA ALA A 689 29.19 -10.84 -10.81
C ALA A 689 29.85 -11.58 -11.99
N PRO A 690 30.41 -12.79 -11.85
CA PRO A 690 30.97 -13.52 -12.98
C PRO A 690 29.94 -13.88 -14.05
N ILE A 691 28.72 -14.27 -13.62
CA ILE A 691 27.62 -14.65 -14.52
C ILE A 691 27.20 -13.46 -15.39
N ILE A 692 27.08 -12.27 -14.77
CA ILE A 692 26.64 -11.06 -15.44
C ILE A 692 27.75 -10.50 -16.34
N ARG A 693 29.03 -10.53 -15.93
CA ARG A 693 30.15 -10.06 -16.73
C ARG A 693 30.37 -10.86 -18.04
N ALA A 694 29.90 -12.09 -18.06
CA ALA A 694 29.94 -12.92 -19.26
C ALA A 694 28.90 -12.53 -20.33
N LYS A 695 28.02 -11.56 -20.04
CA LYS A 695 26.98 -11.09 -20.95
C LYS A 695 27.40 -9.83 -21.69
N HIS A 696 26.77 -9.62 -22.86
CA HIS A 696 27.00 -8.48 -23.72
C HIS A 696 25.68 -7.72 -23.91
N LEU A 697 25.71 -6.40 -23.75
CA LEU A 697 24.57 -5.51 -23.94
C LEU A 697 24.62 -4.91 -25.37
N PRO A 698 23.52 -4.37 -25.90
CA PRO A 698 23.54 -3.64 -27.15
C PRO A 698 24.52 -2.47 -27.12
N ALA A 699 25.31 -2.28 -28.18
CA ALA A 699 26.16 -1.11 -28.32
C ALA A 699 25.30 0.18 -28.45
N VAL A 700 25.74 1.28 -27.84
CA VAL A 700 25.03 2.57 -27.88
C VAL A 700 25.65 3.50 -28.94
N ARG A 701 24.83 4.40 -29.53
CA ARG A 701 25.25 5.28 -30.62
C ARG A 701 26.44 6.19 -30.28
N ARG A 702 26.57 6.62 -29.02
CA ARG A 702 27.59 7.58 -28.59
C ARG A 702 28.81 6.94 -27.93
N GLY A 703 28.90 5.62 -27.85
CA GLY A 703 30.04 4.94 -27.24
C GLY A 703 30.30 5.30 -25.76
N THR A 704 29.31 5.87 -25.05
CA THR A 704 29.49 6.34 -23.68
C THR A 704 29.25 5.24 -22.65
N ARG A 705 30.01 5.28 -21.57
CA ARG A 705 29.82 4.38 -20.43
C ARG A 705 28.39 4.54 -19.84
N GLN A 706 27.70 3.42 -19.67
CA GLN A 706 26.32 3.39 -19.15
C GLN A 706 26.29 2.66 -17.82
N GLN A 707 25.47 3.15 -16.88
CA GLN A 707 25.23 2.49 -15.59
C GLN A 707 23.76 2.14 -15.48
N LEU A 708 23.46 0.88 -15.20
CA LEU A 708 22.11 0.37 -15.01
C LEU A 708 21.98 -0.22 -13.61
N THR A 709 20.84 0.02 -12.96
CA THR A 709 20.51 -0.60 -11.67
C THR A 709 19.35 -1.57 -11.86
N TYR A 710 19.55 -2.82 -11.47
CA TYR A 710 18.58 -3.90 -11.59
C TYR A 710 18.34 -4.55 -10.22
N THR A 711 17.11 -4.87 -9.90
CA THR A 711 16.77 -5.61 -8.68
C THR A 711 16.34 -7.02 -9.03
N LEU A 712 17.20 -7.99 -8.76
CA LEU A 712 16.88 -9.40 -8.88
C LEU A 712 16.13 -9.85 -7.62
N ARG A 713 14.95 -10.45 -7.83
CA ARG A 713 14.10 -11.01 -6.74
C ARG A 713 13.92 -12.51 -6.96
N LEU A 714 13.92 -13.27 -5.84
CA LEU A 714 13.56 -14.69 -5.78
C LEU A 714 12.06 -14.87 -5.87
#